data_c78bace9de58b9c654e5f673204ca653
#
_entry.id   c78bace9de58b9c654e5f673204ca653
#
_cell.length_a   1.000
_cell.length_b   1.000
_cell.length_c   1.000
_cell.angle_alpha   90.00
_cell.angle_beta   90.00
_cell.angle_gamma   90.00
#
_symmetry.space_group_name_H-M   'P 1'
#
loop_
_entity.id
_entity.type
_entity.pdbx_description
1 polymer ?
#
loop_
_entity_poly.entity_id
_entity_poly.type
_entity_poly.pdbx_seq_one_letter_code
_entity_poly.pdbx_strand_id
1 'polypeptide(L)'
;MSLELKNKVRIVTAASLFDGHDAAINIMRRIMQAKGAEVIHLGHNRSAQEIVECAIQEDAQGIAITSYQGGHIEFFKYMYDLLKERNCSHIKIFGGGGGTILPSEIEELHQYGISRIYSPDDGRKMGLEGMIEDVVTQCDFATVTKANGQVDKLNHKEWKNIAQLITLAENGKSAIKNPQSQIPVLGITGTGGAGKSSVTDEIVRRFLKNFTDKTIAVISVDPSKKKTGGALLGDRIRMNSISNPRAYMRSLATRESDKALSVHVQEAIDVCKAAGFDFIILESAGTGQSDASILDYCNVSLLVMTPEYGAATQLEKINMLDYADAIAINKFDKAGALDALADVRKQYKRSHQVFMAKDEEIPVVGTIASQFNDAGVNHLFELLMHKVSEKTKTEFKVAHTSAKNTVTKSQIIPPARVRYLAEIAENNERYDAWVNEQCAVATKLYQLNGIKDELKNSDEVKALLHNYQLKLAPENWKLVAEWNDKVTKYSGETFAFQVRDKVIDLPFTYKSLSGTNIRKVYLPRYKDWGDILKWQLQENVPGEFPYTAGVFPLKREGEDPTRMFAGEGGPERTNKRFHYVSLGQPAHRLSTAFDSVTLYGEDPDYRPDIYGKIGNSGVSIATVDDAKKLYSGFDLCNPKTSVSMTINGPAPMLLAFFMNAAIDQECEKYLREQGTKNLEPRGENSPKYNGELPQGNDGLGLMLLGTSGDKVLPKDVYEKLKAKALSSVRGTVQADILKEDQAQNTCIFSTEFALKMMGDVQEYFIQNKVQNFYSVSISGYHIAEAGANPITQLAFTLSNGFTYVEYYLSRGMKIDDFAPNLSFFFSNGMDPEYSVIGRVARRIWAKAMKL
;
A
#
# COMPACT_ATOMS: atom_id res chain seq x y z
N MET A 1 2.53 -29.32 21.16
CA MET A 1 2.12 -30.67 20.75
C MET A 1 1.02 -30.53 19.71
N SER A 2 0.95 -31.45 18.72
CA SER A 2 -0.19 -31.49 17.80
C SER A 2 -1.44 -31.92 18.57
N LEU A 3 -2.58 -31.33 18.31
CA LEU A 3 -3.88 -31.76 18.81
C LEU A 3 -4.24 -33.08 18.11
N GLU A 4 -4.80 -34.06 18.86
CA GLU A 4 -5.40 -35.26 18.27
C GLU A 4 -6.80 -34.90 17.75
N LEU A 5 -6.88 -34.55 16.48
CA LEU A 5 -8.15 -34.20 15.82
C LEU A 5 -8.84 -35.44 15.27
N LYS A 6 -10.15 -35.53 15.48
CA LYS A 6 -11.00 -36.64 14.97
C LYS A 6 -11.33 -36.44 13.49
N ASN A 7 -11.39 -35.19 13.03
CA ASN A 7 -11.75 -34.82 11.69
C ASN A 7 -10.64 -33.95 11.04
N LYS A 8 -10.66 -33.80 9.73
CA LYS A 8 -9.83 -32.82 9.04
C LYS A 8 -10.51 -31.44 9.20
N VAL A 9 -9.92 -30.60 10.04
CA VAL A 9 -10.46 -29.30 10.38
C VAL A 9 -10.05 -28.27 9.34
N ARG A 10 -11.01 -27.60 8.70
CA ARG A 10 -10.83 -26.49 7.77
C ARG A 10 -11.31 -25.19 8.36
N ILE A 11 -10.46 -24.16 8.31
CA ILE A 11 -10.76 -22.84 8.85
C ILE A 11 -10.41 -21.78 7.82
N VAL A 12 -11.37 -20.93 7.48
CA VAL A 12 -11.15 -19.73 6.66
C VAL A 12 -10.66 -18.60 7.55
N THR A 13 -9.59 -17.91 7.14
CA THR A 13 -9.03 -16.77 7.88
C THR A 13 -8.92 -15.54 7.00
N ALA A 14 -9.26 -14.38 7.54
CA ALA A 14 -9.11 -13.08 6.86
C ALA A 14 -9.02 -11.92 7.87
N ALA A 15 -8.63 -10.73 7.40
CA ALA A 15 -8.94 -9.47 8.06
C ALA A 15 -10.20 -8.86 7.42
N SER A 16 -11.00 -8.13 8.21
CA SER A 16 -12.28 -7.57 7.80
C SER A 16 -12.13 -6.54 6.66
N LEU A 17 -13.25 -6.23 6.00
CA LEU A 17 -13.30 -5.24 4.93
C LEU A 17 -12.71 -3.90 5.41
N PHE A 18 -11.91 -3.24 4.55
CA PHE A 18 -11.22 -1.98 4.83
C PHE A 18 -10.27 -2.01 6.04
N ASP A 19 -9.79 -3.20 6.41
CA ASP A 19 -8.83 -3.36 7.50
C ASP A 19 -7.51 -3.95 6.96
N GLY A 20 -6.44 -3.18 7.07
CA GLY A 20 -5.08 -3.58 6.68
C GLY A 20 -4.26 -4.20 7.82
N HIS A 21 -4.82 -4.32 9.03
CA HIS A 21 -4.12 -4.88 10.19
C HIS A 21 -4.11 -6.41 10.17
N ASP A 22 -3.28 -6.98 9.32
CA ASP A 22 -3.23 -8.44 9.09
C ASP A 22 -2.14 -9.19 9.88
N ALA A 23 -1.27 -8.48 10.59
CA ALA A 23 -0.16 -9.10 11.33
C ALA A 23 -0.64 -10.17 12.33
N ALA A 24 -1.71 -9.89 13.08
CA ALA A 24 -2.26 -10.81 14.07
C ALA A 24 -2.79 -12.09 13.42
N ILE A 25 -3.63 -11.98 12.38
CA ILE A 25 -4.18 -13.16 11.70
C ILE A 25 -3.09 -13.97 11.00
N ASN A 26 -2.03 -13.31 10.52
CA ASN A 26 -0.88 -13.98 9.93
C ASN A 26 -0.10 -14.85 10.92
N ILE A 27 -0.03 -14.46 12.20
CA ILE A 27 0.55 -15.28 13.26
C ILE A 27 -0.40 -16.41 13.63
N MET A 28 -1.68 -16.11 13.86
CA MET A 28 -2.71 -17.06 14.30
C MET A 28 -2.89 -18.20 13.29
N ARG A 29 -2.96 -17.92 11.98
CA ARG A 29 -3.08 -18.96 10.94
C ARG A 29 -1.90 -19.94 10.93
N ARG A 30 -0.68 -19.48 11.24
CA ARG A 30 0.51 -20.34 11.35
C ARG A 30 0.40 -21.28 12.55
N ILE A 31 -0.14 -20.81 13.66
CA ILE A 31 -0.37 -21.63 14.85
C ILE A 31 -1.48 -22.64 14.57
N MET A 32 -2.61 -22.25 13.93
CA MET A 32 -3.68 -23.15 13.49
C MET A 32 -3.13 -24.29 12.63
N GLN A 33 -2.30 -23.94 11.61
CA GLN A 33 -1.62 -24.92 10.77
C GLN A 33 -0.70 -25.85 11.58
N ALA A 34 0.03 -25.30 12.55
CA ALA A 34 0.91 -26.09 13.42
C ALA A 34 0.15 -27.04 14.34
N LYS A 35 -1.12 -26.72 14.67
CA LYS A 35 -2.03 -27.58 15.44
C LYS A 35 -2.79 -28.60 14.58
N GLY A 36 -2.55 -28.67 13.28
CA GLY A 36 -3.09 -29.69 12.37
C GLY A 36 -4.26 -29.25 11.49
N ALA A 37 -4.68 -27.99 11.56
CA ALA A 37 -5.76 -27.49 10.72
C ALA A 37 -5.30 -27.21 9.27
N GLU A 38 -6.22 -27.38 8.32
CA GLU A 38 -6.12 -26.89 6.94
C GLU A 38 -6.69 -25.46 6.93
N VAL A 39 -5.80 -24.48 6.72
CA VAL A 39 -6.16 -23.04 6.81
C VAL A 39 -6.27 -22.44 5.43
N ILE A 40 -7.45 -21.95 5.07
CA ILE A 40 -7.69 -21.17 3.85
C ILE A 40 -7.56 -19.71 4.20
N HIS A 41 -6.52 -19.05 3.69
CA HIS A 41 -6.26 -17.64 4.02
C HIS A 41 -6.61 -16.72 2.87
N LEU A 42 -7.50 -15.76 3.13
CA LEU A 42 -7.96 -14.79 2.14
C LEU A 42 -7.18 -13.46 2.15
N GLY A 43 -6.34 -13.25 3.16
CA GLY A 43 -5.62 -11.98 3.32
C GLY A 43 -6.45 -10.92 4.06
N HIS A 44 -6.21 -9.65 3.68
CA HIS A 44 -6.86 -8.48 4.27
C HIS A 44 -7.91 -7.90 3.31
N ASN A 45 -8.69 -6.94 3.80
CA ASN A 45 -9.68 -6.21 3.01
C ASN A 45 -10.70 -7.14 2.32
N ARG A 46 -11.36 -8.02 3.09
CA ARG A 46 -12.34 -8.98 2.56
C ARG A 46 -13.75 -8.69 3.07
N SER A 47 -14.69 -8.62 2.13
CA SER A 47 -16.11 -8.45 2.44
C SER A 47 -16.68 -9.68 3.17
N ALA A 48 -17.73 -9.48 3.92
CA ALA A 48 -18.45 -10.57 4.58
C ALA A 48 -18.91 -11.64 3.58
N GLN A 49 -19.37 -11.21 2.40
CA GLN A 49 -19.82 -12.10 1.33
C GLN A 49 -18.68 -12.98 0.80
N GLU A 50 -17.51 -12.41 0.46
CA GLU A 50 -16.35 -13.18 -0.02
C GLU A 50 -15.91 -14.25 0.97
N ILE A 51 -15.90 -13.90 2.27
CA ILE A 51 -15.51 -14.82 3.34
C ILE A 51 -16.50 -15.97 3.47
N VAL A 52 -17.81 -15.67 3.48
CA VAL A 52 -18.87 -16.68 3.59
C VAL A 52 -18.90 -17.60 2.36
N GLU A 53 -18.80 -17.03 1.16
CA GLU A 53 -18.76 -17.80 -0.08
C GLU A 53 -17.55 -18.74 -0.11
N CYS A 54 -16.39 -18.28 0.32
CA CYS A 54 -15.21 -19.11 0.49
C CYS A 54 -15.47 -20.26 1.47
N ALA A 55 -16.01 -19.96 2.64
CA ALA A 55 -16.27 -20.97 3.68
C ALA A 55 -17.23 -22.06 3.19
N ILE A 56 -18.24 -21.68 2.40
CA ILE A 56 -19.19 -22.64 1.79
C ILE A 56 -18.51 -23.48 0.70
N GLN A 57 -17.76 -22.85 -0.20
CA GLN A 57 -17.06 -23.55 -1.29
C GLN A 57 -15.98 -24.52 -0.76
N GLU A 58 -15.39 -24.21 0.37
CA GLU A 58 -14.36 -25.04 1.02
C GLU A 58 -14.92 -26.06 2.02
N ASP A 59 -16.24 -26.09 2.25
CA ASP A 59 -16.91 -26.90 3.28
C ASP A 59 -16.20 -26.75 4.65
N ALA A 60 -15.91 -25.50 5.04
CA ALA A 60 -15.17 -25.18 6.25
C ALA A 60 -16.01 -25.38 7.51
N GLN A 61 -15.39 -25.77 8.61
CA GLN A 61 -16.02 -25.84 9.93
C GLN A 61 -16.03 -24.50 10.65
N GLY A 62 -15.09 -23.57 10.31
CA GLY A 62 -15.01 -22.29 10.97
C GLY A 62 -14.45 -21.17 10.11
N ILE A 63 -14.78 -19.96 10.53
CA ILE A 63 -14.29 -18.68 10.01
C ILE A 63 -13.63 -17.97 11.18
N ALA A 64 -12.38 -17.50 11.03
CA ALA A 64 -11.65 -16.76 12.04
C ALA A 64 -11.16 -15.41 11.48
N ILE A 65 -11.68 -14.31 12.02
CA ILE A 65 -11.50 -12.96 11.48
C ILE A 65 -10.85 -12.04 12.50
N THR A 66 -9.90 -11.22 12.04
CA THR A 66 -9.46 -10.04 12.79
C THR A 66 -10.18 -8.79 12.31
N SER A 67 -10.59 -7.92 13.25
CA SER A 67 -11.23 -6.65 12.95
C SER A 67 -10.75 -5.59 13.94
N TYR A 68 -9.84 -4.73 13.50
CA TYR A 68 -9.30 -3.60 14.27
C TYR A 68 -9.90 -2.26 13.87
N GLN A 69 -10.75 -2.25 12.85
CA GLN A 69 -11.52 -1.09 12.42
C GLN A 69 -12.92 -1.13 12.99
N GLY A 70 -13.57 0.04 13.13
CA GLY A 70 -14.99 0.13 13.53
C GLY A 70 -15.93 -0.61 12.58
N GLY A 71 -17.19 -0.78 12.97
CA GLY A 71 -18.23 -1.48 12.21
C GLY A 71 -18.15 -3.01 12.31
N HIS A 72 -17.51 -3.54 13.35
CA HIS A 72 -17.36 -4.97 13.56
C HIS A 72 -18.69 -5.66 13.93
N ILE A 73 -19.61 -4.98 14.64
CA ILE A 73 -20.93 -5.54 14.97
C ILE A 73 -21.70 -5.89 13.70
N GLU A 74 -21.87 -4.93 12.81
CA GLU A 74 -22.57 -5.10 11.55
C GLU A 74 -21.89 -6.17 10.68
N PHE A 75 -20.55 -6.17 10.66
CA PHE A 75 -19.76 -7.11 9.88
C PHE A 75 -19.95 -8.56 10.33
N PHE A 76 -19.84 -8.85 11.64
CA PHE A 76 -20.01 -10.19 12.17
C PHE A 76 -21.46 -10.69 12.07
N LYS A 77 -22.45 -9.82 12.39
CA LYS A 77 -23.86 -10.17 12.23
C LYS A 77 -24.19 -10.48 10.77
N TYR A 78 -23.71 -9.68 9.84
CA TYR A 78 -23.96 -9.89 8.41
C TYR A 78 -23.37 -11.23 7.92
N MET A 79 -22.15 -11.59 8.33
CA MET A 79 -21.61 -12.92 8.03
C MET A 79 -22.50 -14.05 8.56
N TYR A 80 -22.99 -13.93 9.78
CA TYR A 80 -23.89 -14.92 10.38
C TYR A 80 -25.20 -15.04 9.59
N ASP A 81 -25.80 -13.91 9.22
CA ASP A 81 -27.05 -13.88 8.43
C ASP A 81 -26.85 -14.52 7.05
N LEU A 82 -25.74 -14.20 6.34
CA LEU A 82 -25.40 -14.83 5.08
C LEU A 82 -25.23 -16.36 5.19
N LEU A 83 -24.61 -16.86 6.28
CA LEU A 83 -24.49 -18.30 6.52
C LEU A 83 -25.87 -18.92 6.77
N LYS A 84 -26.75 -18.25 7.49
CA LYS A 84 -28.11 -18.70 7.76
C LYS A 84 -28.96 -18.76 6.50
N GLU A 85 -28.92 -17.72 5.67
CA GLU A 85 -29.59 -17.66 4.36
C GLU A 85 -29.17 -18.80 3.43
N ARG A 86 -27.90 -19.19 3.47
CA ARG A 86 -27.32 -20.26 2.66
C ARG A 86 -27.45 -21.64 3.34
N ASN A 87 -28.19 -21.78 4.43
CA ASN A 87 -28.35 -23.00 5.21
C ASN A 87 -27.03 -23.62 5.72
N CYS A 88 -26.06 -22.75 6.04
CA CYS A 88 -24.71 -23.11 6.50
C CYS A 88 -24.42 -22.69 7.95
N SER A 89 -25.44 -22.56 8.79
CA SER A 89 -25.32 -22.12 10.20
C SER A 89 -24.45 -23.04 11.07
N HIS A 90 -24.04 -24.22 10.58
CA HIS A 90 -23.08 -25.08 11.25
C HIS A 90 -21.65 -24.55 11.22
N ILE A 91 -21.34 -23.63 10.30
CA ILE A 91 -20.01 -22.98 10.20
C ILE A 91 -19.89 -21.99 11.36
N LYS A 92 -18.91 -22.21 12.22
CA LYS A 92 -18.68 -21.37 13.40
C LYS A 92 -17.91 -20.10 13.06
N ILE A 93 -18.27 -18.98 13.67
CA ILE A 93 -17.58 -17.70 13.49
C ILE A 93 -16.80 -17.35 14.75
N PHE A 94 -15.52 -17.10 14.57
CA PHE A 94 -14.58 -16.65 15.60
C PHE A 94 -13.99 -15.30 15.21
N GLY A 95 -13.73 -14.45 16.18
CA GLY A 95 -13.17 -13.15 15.91
C GLY A 95 -12.33 -12.58 17.05
N GLY A 96 -11.67 -11.46 16.74
CA GLY A 96 -10.93 -10.66 17.69
C GLY A 96 -10.48 -9.35 17.04
N GLY A 97 -10.24 -8.33 17.84
CA GLY A 97 -9.84 -7.00 17.38
C GLY A 97 -9.07 -6.24 18.46
N GLY A 98 -8.42 -6.98 19.37
CA GLY A 98 -7.74 -6.36 20.52
C GLY A 98 -8.74 -5.58 21.38
N GLY A 99 -8.39 -4.37 21.78
CA GLY A 99 -9.24 -3.49 22.59
C GLY A 99 -10.28 -2.69 21.81
N THR A 100 -10.41 -2.88 20.49
CA THR A 100 -11.38 -2.12 19.68
C THR A 100 -12.81 -2.65 19.83
N ILE A 101 -13.00 -3.93 20.19
CA ILE A 101 -14.28 -4.55 20.44
C ILE A 101 -14.55 -4.50 21.94
N LEU A 102 -15.59 -3.78 22.35
CA LEU A 102 -15.93 -3.58 23.75
C LEU A 102 -16.56 -4.86 24.37
N PRO A 103 -16.43 -5.08 25.69
CA PRO A 103 -17.03 -6.24 26.35
C PRO A 103 -18.55 -6.37 26.13
N SER A 104 -19.29 -5.26 26.12
CA SER A 104 -20.74 -5.25 25.84
C SER A 104 -21.06 -5.67 24.40
N GLU A 105 -20.21 -5.29 23.45
CA GLU A 105 -20.34 -5.67 22.04
C GLU A 105 -20.01 -7.16 21.83
N ILE A 106 -19.03 -7.67 22.56
CA ILE A 106 -18.71 -9.12 22.56
C ILE A 106 -19.92 -9.92 23.05
N GLU A 107 -20.58 -9.46 24.14
CA GLU A 107 -21.76 -10.12 24.67
C GLU A 107 -22.94 -10.08 23.68
N GLU A 108 -23.17 -8.93 23.04
CA GLU A 108 -24.17 -8.76 21.99
C GLU A 108 -23.93 -9.72 20.82
N LEU A 109 -22.69 -9.84 20.34
CA LEU A 109 -22.32 -10.73 19.25
C LEU A 109 -22.51 -12.22 19.63
N HIS A 110 -22.15 -12.62 20.86
CA HIS A 110 -22.38 -13.97 21.33
C HIS A 110 -23.87 -14.31 21.41
N GLN A 111 -24.70 -13.39 21.90
CA GLN A 111 -26.17 -13.55 21.96
C GLN A 111 -26.76 -13.64 20.55
N TYR A 112 -26.19 -12.97 19.56
CA TYR A 112 -26.65 -13.02 18.19
C TYR A 112 -26.37 -14.37 17.50
N GLY A 113 -25.34 -15.10 17.95
CA GLY A 113 -24.98 -16.43 17.42
C GLY A 113 -23.53 -16.56 16.96
N ILE A 114 -22.70 -15.55 17.19
CA ILE A 114 -21.26 -15.66 16.94
C ILE A 114 -20.62 -16.59 17.97
N SER A 115 -19.83 -17.56 17.52
CA SER A 115 -19.33 -18.64 18.37
C SER A 115 -18.41 -18.14 19.47
N ARG A 116 -17.46 -17.27 19.14
CA ARG A 116 -16.62 -16.61 20.13
C ARG A 116 -15.85 -15.40 19.55
N ILE A 117 -15.86 -14.31 20.31
CA ILE A 117 -14.96 -13.15 20.11
C ILE A 117 -13.96 -13.15 21.26
N TYR A 118 -12.67 -13.19 20.93
CA TYR A 118 -11.58 -13.19 21.91
C TYR A 118 -11.22 -11.75 22.32
N SER A 119 -11.30 -11.50 23.62
CA SER A 119 -10.90 -10.24 24.24
C SER A 119 -9.38 -10.25 24.58
N PRO A 120 -8.78 -9.08 24.91
CA PRO A 120 -7.43 -9.02 25.47
C PRO A 120 -7.30 -9.81 26.78
N ASP A 121 -8.37 -9.93 27.58
CA ASP A 121 -8.39 -10.72 28.81
C ASP A 121 -8.31 -12.23 28.52
N ASP A 122 -8.97 -12.71 27.47
CA ASP A 122 -8.81 -14.09 27.03
C ASP A 122 -7.35 -14.36 26.64
N GLY A 123 -6.70 -13.41 25.93
CA GLY A 123 -5.31 -13.49 25.58
C GLY A 123 -4.37 -13.59 26.79
N ARG A 124 -4.66 -12.83 27.86
CA ARG A 124 -3.89 -12.91 29.13
C ARG A 124 -4.09 -14.21 29.87
N LYS A 125 -5.30 -14.76 29.85
CA LYS A 125 -5.67 -16.00 30.57
C LYS A 125 -5.22 -17.26 29.86
N MET A 126 -5.46 -17.35 28.57
CA MET A 126 -5.25 -18.56 27.76
C MET A 126 -3.92 -18.54 27.00
N GLY A 127 -3.34 -17.37 26.81
CA GLY A 127 -2.25 -17.19 25.85
C GLY A 127 -2.72 -17.35 24.40
N LEU A 128 -1.87 -16.97 23.47
CA LEU A 128 -2.20 -17.06 22.03
C LEU A 128 -2.42 -18.52 21.58
N GLU A 129 -1.58 -19.45 22.04
CA GLU A 129 -1.72 -20.87 21.71
C GLU A 129 -3.03 -21.47 22.24
N GLY A 130 -3.41 -21.13 23.47
CA GLY A 130 -4.64 -21.63 24.07
C GLY A 130 -5.91 -21.14 23.37
N MET A 131 -5.93 -19.86 22.96
CA MET A 131 -7.03 -19.34 22.14
C MET A 131 -7.16 -20.11 20.80
N ILE A 132 -6.03 -20.37 20.14
CA ILE A 132 -6.03 -21.09 18.87
C ILE A 132 -6.44 -22.57 19.06
N GLU A 133 -6.00 -23.23 20.12
CA GLU A 133 -6.43 -24.58 20.47
C GLU A 133 -7.94 -24.65 20.70
N ASP A 134 -8.52 -23.65 21.36
CA ASP A 134 -9.97 -23.54 21.54
C ASP A 134 -10.71 -23.45 20.20
N VAL A 135 -10.25 -22.57 19.28
CA VAL A 135 -10.82 -22.44 17.92
C VAL A 135 -10.78 -23.79 17.18
N VAL A 136 -9.61 -24.42 17.13
CA VAL A 136 -9.43 -25.67 16.38
C VAL A 136 -10.26 -26.81 16.99
N THR A 137 -10.30 -26.91 18.31
CA THR A 137 -11.10 -27.92 19.03
C THR A 137 -12.60 -27.74 18.80
N GLN A 138 -13.09 -26.51 18.81
CA GLN A 138 -14.50 -26.22 18.52
C GLN A 138 -14.87 -26.53 17.07
N CYS A 139 -13.92 -26.52 16.14
CA CYS A 139 -14.11 -26.86 14.73
C CYS A 139 -13.94 -28.36 14.43
N ASP A 140 -13.58 -29.22 15.41
CA ASP A 140 -13.39 -30.65 15.19
C ASP A 140 -14.71 -31.42 15.16
N PHE A 141 -15.47 -31.22 14.08
CA PHE A 141 -16.72 -31.95 13.78
C PHE A 141 -16.80 -32.28 12.28
N ALA A 142 -17.56 -33.31 11.92
CA ALA A 142 -17.80 -33.67 10.53
C ALA A 142 -18.90 -32.81 9.93
N THR A 143 -18.62 -32.12 8.80
CA THR A 143 -19.61 -31.33 8.06
C THR A 143 -20.59 -32.21 7.29
N VAL A 144 -20.09 -33.37 6.83
CA VAL A 144 -20.87 -34.37 6.09
C VAL A 144 -20.35 -35.79 6.41
N THR A 145 -21.27 -36.74 6.55
CA THR A 145 -20.93 -38.15 6.83
C THR A 145 -21.41 -39.13 5.76
N LYS A 146 -22.47 -38.76 5.01
CA LYS A 146 -23.10 -39.53 3.93
C LYS A 146 -23.69 -38.58 2.89
N ALA A 147 -23.79 -39.03 1.65
CA ALA A 147 -24.49 -38.31 0.60
C ALA A 147 -26.01 -38.47 0.78
N ASN A 148 -26.64 -37.50 1.39
CA ASN A 148 -28.10 -37.48 1.65
C ASN A 148 -28.82 -36.56 0.68
N GLY A 149 -28.97 -36.98 -0.57
CA GLY A 149 -29.65 -36.23 -1.60
C GLY A 149 -28.85 -35.09 -2.26
N GLN A 150 -27.54 -34.91 -1.92
CA GLN A 150 -26.68 -33.93 -2.59
C GLN A 150 -26.47 -34.26 -4.07
N VAL A 151 -26.42 -35.55 -4.41
CA VAL A 151 -26.23 -36.02 -5.80
C VAL A 151 -27.42 -35.63 -6.69
N ASP A 152 -28.66 -35.79 -6.17
CA ASP A 152 -29.88 -35.48 -6.93
C ASP A 152 -30.09 -33.98 -7.19
N LYS A 153 -29.48 -33.14 -6.35
CA LYS A 153 -29.55 -31.67 -6.45
C LYS A 153 -28.26 -31.05 -6.98
N LEU A 154 -27.35 -31.87 -7.50
CA LEU A 154 -26.03 -31.40 -7.93
C LEU A 154 -26.16 -30.54 -9.20
N ASN A 155 -25.77 -29.32 -9.12
CA ASN A 155 -25.60 -28.39 -10.25
C ASN A 155 -24.58 -27.31 -9.87
N HIS A 156 -24.06 -26.57 -10.83
CA HIS A 156 -22.99 -25.59 -10.65
C HIS A 156 -23.33 -24.42 -9.70
N LYS A 157 -24.59 -24.20 -9.33
CA LYS A 157 -25.04 -23.16 -8.38
C LYS A 157 -25.07 -23.65 -6.94
N GLU A 158 -25.10 -24.94 -6.72
CA GLU A 158 -25.24 -25.57 -5.41
C GLU A 158 -23.87 -25.83 -4.77
N TRP A 159 -23.13 -24.76 -4.49
CA TRP A 159 -21.76 -24.83 -3.99
C TRP A 159 -21.59 -25.67 -2.72
N LYS A 160 -22.55 -25.60 -1.80
CA LYS A 160 -22.55 -26.46 -0.57
C LYS A 160 -22.55 -27.94 -0.93
N ASN A 161 -23.42 -28.37 -1.86
CA ASN A 161 -23.53 -29.76 -2.26
C ASN A 161 -22.25 -30.23 -2.97
N ILE A 162 -21.68 -29.41 -3.85
CA ILE A 162 -20.39 -29.67 -4.51
C ILE A 162 -19.29 -29.84 -3.47
N ALA A 163 -19.15 -28.90 -2.55
CA ALA A 163 -18.13 -28.90 -1.49
C ALA A 163 -18.24 -30.12 -0.58
N GLN A 164 -19.45 -30.50 -0.16
CA GLN A 164 -19.70 -31.67 0.69
C GLN A 164 -19.40 -32.97 -0.03
N LEU A 165 -19.72 -33.08 -1.34
CA LEU A 165 -19.39 -34.29 -2.12
C LEU A 165 -17.89 -34.42 -2.32
N ILE A 166 -17.15 -33.33 -2.52
CA ILE A 166 -15.69 -33.37 -2.54
C ILE A 166 -15.13 -33.76 -1.17
N THR A 167 -15.65 -33.23 -0.06
CA THR A 167 -15.24 -33.64 1.29
C THR A 167 -15.49 -35.13 1.56
N LEU A 168 -16.61 -35.68 1.10
CA LEU A 168 -16.88 -37.13 1.18
C LEU A 168 -15.85 -37.94 0.40
N ALA A 169 -15.50 -37.48 -0.81
CA ALA A 169 -14.47 -38.11 -1.63
C ALA A 169 -13.09 -38.07 -0.94
N GLU A 170 -12.71 -36.92 -0.39
CA GLU A 170 -11.48 -36.79 0.43
C GLU A 170 -11.44 -37.71 1.65
N ASN A 171 -12.59 -38.16 2.16
CA ASN A 171 -12.73 -39.13 3.24
C ASN A 171 -12.93 -40.60 2.75
N GLY A 172 -12.64 -40.84 1.48
CA GLY A 172 -12.75 -42.19 0.88
C GLY A 172 -14.17 -42.70 0.65
N LYS A 173 -15.15 -41.78 0.63
CA LYS A 173 -16.59 -42.09 0.47
C LYS A 173 -17.17 -41.43 -0.79
N SER A 174 -16.46 -41.51 -1.92
CA SER A 174 -16.92 -40.93 -3.17
C SER A 174 -18.31 -41.44 -3.58
N ALA A 175 -19.25 -40.52 -3.82
CA ALA A 175 -20.60 -40.82 -4.28
C ALA A 175 -20.72 -40.75 -5.80
N ILE A 176 -19.74 -40.15 -6.50
CA ILE A 176 -19.72 -39.95 -7.94
C ILE A 176 -18.51 -40.69 -8.52
N LYS A 177 -18.76 -41.50 -9.56
CA LYS A 177 -17.70 -42.21 -10.26
C LYS A 177 -17.89 -42.08 -11.77
N ASN A 178 -16.83 -41.70 -12.46
CA ASN A 178 -16.75 -41.62 -13.93
C ASN A 178 -17.96 -40.97 -14.60
N PRO A 179 -18.23 -39.70 -14.36
CA PRO A 179 -19.32 -39.01 -15.08
C PRO A 179 -19.00 -38.99 -16.57
N GLN A 180 -19.97 -39.43 -17.42
CA GLN A 180 -19.81 -39.36 -18.85
C GLN A 180 -19.96 -37.93 -19.34
N SER A 181 -18.95 -37.11 -19.15
CA SER A 181 -18.94 -35.70 -19.50
C SER A 181 -17.61 -35.34 -20.18
N GLN A 182 -17.71 -34.66 -21.33
CA GLN A 182 -16.56 -34.17 -22.12
C GLN A 182 -16.10 -32.77 -21.68
N ILE A 183 -16.37 -32.35 -20.45
CA ILE A 183 -15.97 -31.06 -19.95
C ILE A 183 -14.43 -30.93 -19.93
N PRO A 184 -13.86 -29.92 -20.59
CA PRO A 184 -12.44 -29.76 -20.71
C PRO A 184 -11.79 -29.41 -19.35
N VAL A 185 -10.62 -29.98 -19.13
CA VAL A 185 -9.78 -29.70 -17.96
C VAL A 185 -8.44 -29.14 -18.43
N LEU A 186 -8.10 -27.92 -17.97
CA LEU A 186 -6.79 -27.31 -18.13
C LEU A 186 -5.94 -27.59 -16.89
N GLY A 187 -4.82 -28.27 -17.08
CA GLY A 187 -3.82 -28.51 -16.02
C GLY A 187 -2.76 -27.41 -16.01
N ILE A 188 -2.56 -26.74 -14.87
CA ILE A 188 -1.54 -25.70 -14.70
C ILE A 188 -0.51 -26.19 -13.69
N THR A 189 0.77 -26.27 -14.12
CA THR A 189 1.88 -26.71 -13.28
C THR A 189 3.08 -25.77 -13.38
N GLY A 190 4.09 -25.96 -12.55
CA GLY A 190 5.33 -25.18 -12.54
C GLY A 190 5.93 -25.05 -11.17
N THR A 191 7.12 -24.48 -11.08
CA THR A 191 7.87 -24.35 -9.83
C THR A 191 7.18 -23.43 -8.81
N GLY A 192 7.52 -23.63 -7.54
CA GLY A 192 7.10 -22.72 -6.47
C GLY A 192 7.54 -21.27 -6.76
N GLY A 193 6.64 -20.32 -6.60
CA GLY A 193 6.91 -18.91 -6.87
C GLY A 193 6.89 -18.48 -8.35
N ALA A 194 6.63 -19.38 -9.30
CA ALA A 194 6.50 -19.03 -10.73
C ALA A 194 5.30 -18.12 -11.02
N GLY A 195 4.32 -18.04 -10.11
CA GLY A 195 3.12 -17.22 -10.28
C GLY A 195 1.97 -17.97 -10.94
N LYS A 196 1.88 -19.28 -10.75
CA LYS A 196 0.77 -20.12 -11.25
C LYS A 196 -0.59 -19.55 -10.89
N SER A 197 -0.85 -19.31 -9.60
CA SER A 197 -2.13 -18.82 -9.10
C SER A 197 -2.49 -17.44 -9.68
N SER A 198 -1.49 -16.56 -9.93
CA SER A 198 -1.73 -15.28 -10.60
C SER A 198 -2.10 -15.46 -12.08
N VAL A 199 -1.44 -16.40 -12.77
CA VAL A 199 -1.79 -16.76 -14.16
C VAL A 199 -3.18 -17.40 -14.20
N THR A 200 -3.50 -18.26 -13.24
CA THR A 200 -4.84 -18.90 -13.10
C THR A 200 -5.91 -17.84 -12.90
N ASP A 201 -5.73 -16.87 -12.00
CA ASP A 201 -6.68 -15.77 -11.76
C ASP A 201 -6.90 -14.93 -13.04
N GLU A 202 -5.84 -14.62 -13.76
CA GLU A 202 -5.90 -13.90 -15.02
C GLU A 202 -6.63 -14.69 -16.14
N ILE A 203 -6.48 -16.02 -16.16
CA ILE A 203 -7.23 -16.90 -17.08
C ILE A 203 -8.72 -16.92 -16.70
N VAL A 204 -9.04 -17.09 -15.41
CA VAL A 204 -10.42 -17.05 -14.89
C VAL A 204 -11.10 -15.73 -15.25
N ARG A 205 -10.43 -14.62 -15.03
CA ARG A 205 -10.93 -13.28 -15.33
C ARG A 205 -11.27 -13.12 -16.82
N ARG A 206 -10.39 -13.55 -17.71
CA ARG A 206 -10.61 -13.50 -19.15
C ARG A 206 -11.72 -14.44 -19.59
N PHE A 207 -11.78 -15.64 -19.01
CA PHE A 207 -12.84 -16.59 -19.27
C PHE A 207 -14.22 -16.01 -18.95
N LEU A 208 -14.39 -15.48 -17.74
CA LEU A 208 -15.65 -14.88 -17.31
C LEU A 208 -16.03 -13.63 -18.10
N LYS A 209 -15.04 -12.87 -18.61
CA LYS A 209 -15.26 -11.70 -19.46
C LYS A 209 -15.68 -12.08 -20.89
N ASN A 210 -15.01 -13.08 -21.48
CA ASN A 210 -15.26 -13.47 -22.87
C ASN A 210 -16.51 -14.37 -23.02
N PHE A 211 -16.83 -15.18 -21.99
CA PHE A 211 -17.95 -16.13 -22.03
C PHE A 211 -18.95 -15.78 -20.92
N THR A 212 -19.92 -14.92 -21.23
CA THR A 212 -20.87 -14.37 -20.24
C THR A 212 -21.90 -15.37 -19.74
N ASP A 213 -22.10 -16.49 -20.47
CA ASP A 213 -23.06 -17.55 -20.20
C ASP A 213 -22.43 -18.81 -19.60
N LYS A 214 -21.10 -18.90 -19.56
CA LYS A 214 -20.36 -20.10 -19.13
C LYS A 214 -19.86 -20.04 -17.71
N THR A 215 -19.67 -21.23 -17.14
CA THR A 215 -19.26 -21.43 -15.75
C THR A 215 -17.89 -22.10 -15.66
N ILE A 216 -17.14 -21.81 -14.62
CA ILE A 216 -15.78 -22.30 -14.42
C ILE A 216 -15.56 -22.83 -12.99
N ALA A 217 -14.86 -23.96 -12.88
CA ALA A 217 -14.40 -24.48 -11.60
C ALA A 217 -12.86 -24.47 -11.54
N VAL A 218 -12.31 -24.13 -10.39
CA VAL A 218 -10.87 -24.19 -10.11
C VAL A 218 -10.63 -25.15 -8.97
N ILE A 219 -9.78 -26.15 -9.20
CA ILE A 219 -9.29 -27.07 -8.18
C ILE A 219 -7.80 -26.77 -8.01
N SER A 220 -7.41 -26.27 -6.85
CA SER A 220 -6.02 -25.94 -6.52
C SER A 220 -5.48 -26.88 -5.47
N VAL A 221 -4.23 -27.29 -5.60
CA VAL A 221 -3.57 -28.23 -4.67
C VAL A 221 -2.40 -27.53 -3.98
N ASP A 222 -2.41 -27.51 -2.66
CA ASP A 222 -1.35 -26.95 -1.82
C ASP A 222 -0.64 -28.02 -0.97
N PRO A 223 0.65 -27.85 -0.66
CA PRO A 223 1.40 -28.86 0.11
C PRO A 223 1.03 -28.86 1.60
N SER A 224 0.93 -30.05 2.18
CA SER A 224 0.74 -30.26 3.62
C SER A 224 2.07 -30.34 4.35
N LYS A 225 2.09 -29.92 5.63
CA LYS A 225 3.25 -30.14 6.50
C LYS A 225 3.30 -31.58 6.99
N LYS A 226 4.33 -32.34 6.62
CA LYS A 226 4.54 -33.75 7.05
C LYS A 226 4.51 -33.95 8.57
N LYS A 227 5.05 -32.97 9.35
CA LYS A 227 5.17 -33.09 10.82
C LYS A 227 3.83 -32.92 11.56
N THR A 228 2.91 -32.08 11.06
CA THR A 228 1.68 -31.74 11.80
C THR A 228 0.41 -32.15 11.08
N GLY A 229 0.49 -32.52 9.82
CA GLY A 229 -0.68 -32.82 8.96
C GLY A 229 -1.50 -31.58 8.56
N GLY A 230 -1.18 -30.38 9.08
CA GLY A 230 -1.86 -29.15 8.72
C GLY A 230 -1.36 -28.58 7.39
N ALA A 231 -2.22 -27.82 6.71
CA ALA A 231 -1.90 -27.17 5.46
C ALA A 231 -2.20 -25.67 5.51
N LEU A 232 -1.46 -24.88 4.75
CA LEU A 232 -1.84 -23.53 4.39
C LEU A 232 -2.29 -23.56 2.94
N LEU A 233 -3.60 -23.42 2.73
CA LEU A 233 -4.23 -23.39 1.43
C LEU A 233 -4.27 -21.92 0.97
N GLY A 234 -3.13 -21.47 0.43
CA GLY A 234 -2.85 -20.05 0.23
C GLY A 234 -3.16 -19.50 -1.16
N ASP A 235 -3.57 -20.35 -2.11
CA ASP A 235 -3.78 -19.89 -3.50
C ASP A 235 -4.94 -18.91 -3.61
N ARG A 236 -5.99 -19.06 -2.80
CA ARG A 236 -7.15 -18.15 -2.79
C ARG A 236 -6.82 -16.69 -2.49
N ILE A 237 -5.76 -16.39 -1.75
CA ILE A 237 -5.35 -15.01 -1.44
C ILE A 237 -5.06 -14.21 -2.72
N ARG A 238 -4.69 -14.90 -3.80
CA ARG A 238 -4.32 -14.32 -5.10
C ARG A 238 -5.44 -14.40 -6.13
N MET A 239 -6.52 -15.12 -5.82
CA MET A 239 -7.64 -15.36 -6.70
C MET A 239 -8.76 -14.33 -6.46
N ASN A 240 -8.70 -13.20 -7.15
CA ASN A 240 -9.72 -12.16 -7.02
C ASN A 240 -10.91 -12.40 -7.97
N SER A 241 -10.69 -13.06 -9.11
CA SER A 241 -11.70 -13.28 -10.14
C SER A 241 -12.72 -14.38 -9.80
N ILE A 242 -12.48 -15.15 -8.76
CA ILE A 242 -13.38 -16.21 -8.29
C ILE A 242 -14.58 -15.69 -7.48
N SER A 243 -14.57 -14.44 -7.02
CA SER A 243 -15.73 -13.78 -6.40
C SER A 243 -16.77 -13.44 -7.47
N ASN A 244 -17.33 -14.47 -8.09
CA ASN A 244 -18.30 -14.38 -9.17
C ASN A 244 -19.25 -15.57 -9.11
N PRO A 245 -20.59 -15.39 -9.25
CA PRO A 245 -21.55 -16.48 -9.15
C PRO A 245 -21.36 -17.60 -10.18
N ARG A 246 -20.58 -17.36 -11.25
CA ARG A 246 -20.24 -18.33 -12.28
C ARG A 246 -18.91 -19.04 -12.06
N ALA A 247 -18.20 -18.73 -10.96
CA ALA A 247 -16.93 -19.32 -10.61
C ALA A 247 -17.03 -20.10 -9.30
N TYR A 248 -16.46 -21.30 -9.26
CA TYR A 248 -16.32 -22.12 -8.06
C TYR A 248 -14.84 -22.42 -7.83
N MET A 249 -14.39 -22.45 -6.59
CA MET A 249 -13.04 -22.89 -6.28
C MET A 249 -13.03 -23.84 -5.08
N ARG A 250 -12.19 -24.86 -5.15
CA ARG A 250 -11.89 -25.77 -4.05
C ARG A 250 -10.40 -25.94 -3.92
N SER A 251 -9.90 -25.77 -2.71
CA SER A 251 -8.50 -26.02 -2.35
C SER A 251 -8.37 -27.44 -1.76
N LEU A 252 -7.38 -28.19 -2.22
CA LEU A 252 -7.06 -29.54 -1.73
C LEU A 252 -5.67 -29.54 -1.12
N ALA A 253 -5.48 -30.27 -0.04
CA ALA A 253 -4.19 -30.50 0.57
C ALA A 253 -3.55 -31.80 0.04
N THR A 254 -2.23 -31.83 -0.18
CA THR A 254 -1.54 -33.05 -0.61
C THR A 254 -1.57 -34.17 0.46
N ARG A 255 -1.76 -33.78 1.73
CA ARG A 255 -1.84 -34.64 2.91
C ARG A 255 -0.63 -35.60 3.00
N GLU A 256 -0.82 -36.92 2.82
CA GLU A 256 0.24 -37.95 2.93
C GLU A 256 1.03 -38.15 1.63
N SER A 257 0.66 -37.45 0.56
CA SER A 257 1.31 -37.60 -0.75
C SER A 257 2.58 -36.77 -0.86
N ASP A 258 3.67 -37.36 -1.29
CA ASP A 258 4.89 -36.68 -1.71
C ASP A 258 4.78 -36.11 -3.15
N LYS A 259 3.64 -36.34 -3.81
CA LYS A 259 3.34 -35.88 -5.17
C LYS A 259 2.80 -34.44 -5.15
N ALA A 260 2.87 -33.80 -6.28
CA ALA A 260 2.32 -32.44 -6.51
C ALA A 260 0.78 -32.36 -6.46
N LEU A 261 0.11 -33.49 -6.47
CA LEU A 261 -1.34 -33.60 -6.50
C LEU A 261 -1.86 -34.42 -5.30
N SER A 262 -3.07 -34.05 -4.87
CA SER A 262 -3.83 -34.85 -3.89
C SER A 262 -4.27 -36.18 -4.54
N VAL A 263 -4.32 -37.25 -3.78
CA VAL A 263 -4.83 -38.55 -4.23
C VAL A 263 -6.31 -38.50 -4.61
N HIS A 264 -7.04 -37.48 -4.20
CA HIS A 264 -8.48 -37.27 -4.47
C HIS A 264 -8.79 -36.27 -5.55
N VAL A 265 -7.80 -35.88 -6.37
CA VAL A 265 -7.98 -34.92 -7.46
C VAL A 265 -8.99 -35.41 -8.49
N GLN A 266 -8.93 -36.70 -8.87
CA GLN A 266 -9.86 -37.24 -9.86
C GLN A 266 -11.30 -37.16 -9.39
N GLU A 267 -11.56 -37.55 -8.14
CA GLU A 267 -12.91 -37.49 -7.57
C GLU A 267 -13.43 -36.05 -7.47
N ALA A 268 -12.57 -35.07 -7.16
CA ALA A 268 -12.97 -33.65 -7.15
C ALA A 268 -13.31 -33.15 -8.55
N ILE A 269 -12.54 -33.55 -9.58
CA ILE A 269 -12.83 -33.25 -10.98
C ILE A 269 -14.16 -33.89 -11.39
N ASP A 270 -14.40 -35.16 -11.00
CA ASP A 270 -15.63 -35.89 -11.31
C ASP A 270 -16.87 -35.21 -10.70
N VAL A 271 -16.78 -34.71 -9.48
CA VAL A 271 -17.84 -33.91 -8.84
C VAL A 271 -18.11 -32.63 -9.63
N CYS A 272 -17.09 -31.90 -10.03
CA CYS A 272 -17.24 -30.67 -10.83
C CYS A 272 -17.84 -30.97 -12.23
N LYS A 273 -17.43 -32.07 -12.87
CA LYS A 273 -18.03 -32.53 -14.13
C LYS A 273 -19.50 -32.87 -13.96
N ALA A 274 -19.84 -33.60 -12.90
CA ALA A 274 -21.23 -33.98 -12.61
C ALA A 274 -22.10 -32.76 -12.26
N ALA A 275 -21.51 -31.70 -11.67
CA ALA A 275 -22.19 -30.44 -11.38
C ALA A 275 -22.46 -29.59 -12.64
N GLY A 276 -21.89 -29.95 -13.81
CA GLY A 276 -22.15 -29.29 -15.06
C GLY A 276 -21.44 -27.97 -15.26
N PHE A 277 -20.22 -27.81 -14.76
CA PHE A 277 -19.38 -26.67 -15.14
C PHE A 277 -18.94 -26.78 -16.61
N ASP A 278 -18.78 -25.67 -17.30
CA ASP A 278 -18.35 -25.65 -18.69
C ASP A 278 -16.83 -25.81 -18.86
N PHE A 279 -16.04 -25.43 -17.87
CA PHE A 279 -14.58 -25.46 -17.89
C PHE A 279 -14.01 -25.72 -16.50
N ILE A 280 -12.97 -26.54 -16.42
CA ILE A 280 -12.29 -26.84 -15.14
C ILE A 280 -10.81 -26.49 -15.28
N ILE A 281 -10.25 -25.83 -14.29
CA ILE A 281 -8.81 -25.63 -14.12
C ILE A 281 -8.33 -26.47 -12.94
N LEU A 282 -7.27 -27.23 -13.14
CA LEU A 282 -6.54 -27.95 -12.11
C LEU A 282 -5.17 -27.29 -11.94
N GLU A 283 -4.90 -26.72 -10.77
CA GLU A 283 -3.59 -26.16 -10.43
C GLU A 283 -2.84 -27.10 -9.49
N SER A 284 -1.61 -27.50 -9.86
CA SER A 284 -0.79 -28.34 -9.01
C SER A 284 -0.04 -27.55 -7.95
N ALA A 285 0.32 -28.18 -6.84
CA ALA A 285 1.30 -27.64 -5.90
C ALA A 285 2.61 -27.27 -6.63
N GLY A 286 3.38 -26.34 -6.08
CA GLY A 286 4.69 -25.99 -6.64
C GLY A 286 5.63 -27.20 -6.61
N THR A 287 5.93 -27.75 -7.78
CA THR A 287 6.66 -29.03 -7.92
C THR A 287 8.15 -28.85 -8.22
N GLY A 288 8.91 -29.92 -7.98
CA GLY A 288 10.23 -30.10 -8.55
C GLY A 288 10.18 -30.27 -10.09
N GLN A 289 11.34 -30.20 -10.73
CA GLN A 289 11.49 -30.20 -12.20
C GLN A 289 11.01 -31.49 -12.91
N SER A 290 10.77 -32.58 -12.18
CA SER A 290 10.51 -33.90 -12.74
C SER A 290 9.06 -34.38 -12.68
N ASP A 291 8.13 -33.68 -12.05
CA ASP A 291 6.74 -34.13 -11.87
C ASP A 291 5.86 -33.74 -13.07
N ALA A 292 5.33 -34.77 -13.74
CA ALA A 292 4.41 -34.63 -14.86
C ALA A 292 3.01 -35.23 -14.56
N SER A 293 2.73 -35.58 -13.30
CA SER A 293 1.51 -36.27 -12.91
C SER A 293 0.20 -35.56 -13.24
N ILE A 294 0.25 -34.24 -13.47
CA ILE A 294 -0.92 -33.46 -13.86
C ILE A 294 -1.50 -33.88 -15.22
N LEU A 295 -0.67 -34.45 -16.08
CA LEU A 295 -1.06 -34.92 -17.42
C LEU A 295 -2.14 -36.00 -17.39
N ASP A 296 -2.18 -36.80 -16.32
CA ASP A 296 -3.16 -37.87 -16.15
C ASP A 296 -4.58 -37.34 -15.90
N TYR A 297 -4.72 -36.07 -15.55
CA TYR A 297 -5.99 -35.45 -15.12
C TYR A 297 -6.49 -34.31 -16.03
N CYS A 298 -5.73 -33.92 -17.05
CA CYS A 298 -6.08 -32.79 -17.90
C CYS A 298 -6.12 -33.12 -19.39
N ASN A 299 -6.89 -32.34 -20.14
CA ASN A 299 -6.95 -32.40 -21.60
C ASN A 299 -5.87 -31.51 -22.25
N VAL A 300 -5.61 -30.37 -21.64
CA VAL A 300 -4.60 -29.39 -22.06
C VAL A 300 -3.72 -29.03 -20.86
N SER A 301 -2.42 -28.95 -21.07
CA SER A 301 -1.44 -28.67 -20.03
C SER A 301 -0.70 -27.34 -20.27
N LEU A 302 -0.58 -26.54 -19.22
CA LEU A 302 0.17 -25.30 -19.18
C LEU A 302 1.32 -25.41 -18.16
N LEU A 303 2.55 -25.22 -18.64
CA LEU A 303 3.71 -25.07 -17.77
C LEU A 303 4.00 -23.59 -17.53
N VAL A 304 4.04 -23.15 -16.26
CA VAL A 304 4.40 -21.80 -15.87
C VAL A 304 5.82 -21.78 -15.30
N MET A 305 6.70 -21.03 -15.96
CA MET A 305 8.12 -20.86 -15.61
C MET A 305 8.43 -19.38 -15.33
N THR A 306 9.62 -19.12 -14.79
CA THR A 306 10.21 -17.77 -14.70
C THR A 306 11.53 -17.73 -15.46
N PRO A 307 12.06 -16.53 -15.82
CA PRO A 307 13.39 -16.44 -16.46
C PRO A 307 14.52 -17.06 -15.65
N GLU A 308 14.32 -17.28 -14.34
CA GLU A 308 15.36 -17.75 -13.40
C GLU A 308 15.34 -19.29 -13.24
N TYR A 309 15.33 -20.04 -14.33
CA TYR A 309 15.34 -21.51 -14.27
C TYR A 309 16.77 -22.12 -14.21
N GLY A 310 17.82 -21.31 -14.22
CA GLY A 310 19.21 -21.74 -14.23
C GLY A 310 19.85 -21.69 -15.63
N ALA A 311 20.91 -22.46 -15.85
CA ALA A 311 21.56 -22.55 -17.16
C ALA A 311 20.66 -23.24 -18.20
N ALA A 312 20.82 -22.92 -19.48
CA ALA A 312 20.06 -23.49 -20.60
C ALA A 312 20.07 -25.03 -20.61
N THR A 313 21.18 -25.66 -20.17
CA THR A 313 21.31 -27.12 -20.04
C THR A 313 20.43 -27.72 -18.96
N GLN A 314 19.91 -26.94 -18.01
CA GLN A 314 18.96 -27.44 -17.00
C GLN A 314 17.55 -27.63 -17.56
N LEU A 315 17.22 -27.02 -18.70
CA LEU A 315 15.92 -27.21 -19.36
C LEU A 315 15.68 -28.68 -19.75
N GLU A 316 16.72 -29.41 -20.10
CA GLU A 316 16.63 -30.85 -20.43
C GLU A 316 16.17 -31.74 -19.25
N LYS A 317 16.24 -31.21 -18.00
CA LYS A 317 15.80 -31.93 -16.79
C LYS A 317 14.33 -31.67 -16.45
N ILE A 318 13.67 -30.78 -17.17
CA ILE A 318 12.28 -30.38 -16.92
C ILE A 318 11.36 -31.26 -17.76
N ASN A 319 10.92 -32.39 -17.23
CA ASN A 319 10.08 -33.35 -17.94
C ASN A 319 8.85 -32.70 -18.59
N MET A 320 8.24 -31.73 -17.93
CA MET A 320 7.04 -31.05 -18.46
C MET A 320 7.28 -30.32 -19.80
N LEU A 321 8.51 -29.97 -20.14
CA LEU A 321 8.82 -29.36 -21.44
C LEU A 321 8.58 -30.32 -22.62
N ASP A 322 8.63 -31.63 -22.38
CA ASP A 322 8.41 -32.65 -23.39
C ASP A 322 6.93 -32.90 -23.68
N TYR A 323 6.03 -32.49 -22.78
CA TYR A 323 4.60 -32.81 -22.84
C TYR A 323 3.68 -31.60 -22.79
N ALA A 324 4.16 -30.43 -22.36
CA ALA A 324 3.31 -29.27 -22.19
C ALA A 324 2.73 -28.75 -23.53
N ASP A 325 1.44 -28.54 -23.57
CA ASP A 325 0.74 -27.98 -24.72
C ASP A 325 1.01 -26.49 -24.92
N ALA A 326 1.24 -25.79 -23.81
CA ALA A 326 1.63 -24.39 -23.80
C ALA A 326 2.60 -24.10 -22.63
N ILE A 327 3.46 -23.12 -22.83
CA ILE A 327 4.42 -22.70 -21.82
C ILE A 327 4.31 -21.18 -21.63
N ALA A 328 4.15 -20.74 -20.37
CA ALA A 328 4.20 -19.34 -20.00
C ALA A 328 5.50 -19.02 -19.27
N ILE A 329 6.30 -18.11 -19.80
CA ILE A 329 7.45 -17.53 -19.09
C ILE A 329 6.91 -16.29 -18.39
N ASN A 330 6.49 -16.48 -17.14
CA ASN A 330 5.90 -15.44 -16.32
C ASN A 330 6.99 -14.55 -15.68
N LYS A 331 6.60 -13.37 -15.17
CA LYS A 331 7.52 -12.33 -14.71
C LYS A 331 8.48 -11.90 -15.83
N PHE A 332 7.92 -11.75 -17.02
CA PHE A 332 8.67 -11.44 -18.25
C PHE A 332 9.31 -10.04 -18.22
N ASP A 333 9.00 -9.23 -17.23
CA ASP A 333 9.63 -7.96 -16.91
C ASP A 333 11.02 -8.08 -16.28
N LYS A 334 11.43 -9.27 -15.84
CA LYS A 334 12.75 -9.50 -15.26
C LYS A 334 13.88 -9.55 -16.29
N ALA A 335 15.09 -9.23 -15.82
CA ALA A 335 16.30 -9.35 -16.65
C ALA A 335 16.49 -10.80 -17.14
N GLY A 336 16.95 -10.96 -18.40
CA GLY A 336 17.14 -12.27 -19.03
C GLY A 336 15.88 -12.93 -19.60
N ALA A 337 14.71 -12.26 -19.54
CA ALA A 337 13.45 -12.84 -20.00
C ALA A 337 13.45 -13.17 -21.52
N LEU A 338 14.07 -12.33 -22.35
CA LEU A 338 14.18 -12.57 -23.79
C LEU A 338 15.08 -13.76 -24.12
N ASP A 339 16.18 -13.91 -23.39
CA ASP A 339 17.09 -15.04 -23.55
C ASP A 339 16.39 -16.34 -23.10
N ALA A 340 15.69 -16.29 -21.97
CA ALA A 340 14.87 -17.40 -21.50
C ALA A 340 13.81 -17.82 -22.52
N LEU A 341 13.14 -16.87 -23.16
CA LEU A 341 12.15 -17.15 -24.23
C LEU A 341 12.80 -17.87 -25.41
N ALA A 342 13.95 -17.40 -25.86
CA ALA A 342 14.71 -18.04 -26.96
C ALA A 342 15.15 -19.45 -26.59
N ASP A 343 15.71 -19.65 -25.40
CA ASP A 343 16.20 -20.94 -24.95
C ASP A 343 15.05 -21.97 -24.77
N VAL A 344 13.94 -21.56 -24.17
CA VAL A 344 12.78 -22.45 -23.99
C VAL A 344 12.14 -22.80 -25.33
N ARG A 345 12.03 -21.88 -26.29
CA ARG A 345 11.57 -22.16 -27.65
C ARG A 345 12.48 -23.15 -28.35
N LYS A 346 13.78 -22.98 -28.23
CA LYS A 346 14.78 -23.90 -28.78
C LYS A 346 14.64 -25.30 -28.16
N GLN A 347 14.45 -25.40 -26.85
CA GLN A 347 14.26 -26.68 -26.18
C GLN A 347 12.92 -27.31 -26.59
N TYR A 348 11.82 -26.55 -26.67
CA TYR A 348 10.52 -27.02 -27.13
C TYR A 348 10.62 -27.64 -28.55
N LYS A 349 11.32 -26.95 -29.49
CA LYS A 349 11.55 -27.47 -30.85
C LYS A 349 12.26 -28.81 -30.83
N ARG A 350 13.23 -29.02 -29.92
CA ARG A 350 13.95 -30.30 -29.78
C ARG A 350 13.06 -31.39 -29.20
N SER A 351 12.36 -31.10 -28.08
CA SER A 351 11.52 -32.07 -27.40
C SER A 351 10.36 -32.55 -28.27
N HIS A 352 9.73 -31.65 -29.01
CA HIS A 352 8.57 -31.96 -29.89
C HIS A 352 8.96 -32.23 -31.34
N GLN A 353 10.26 -32.27 -31.68
CA GLN A 353 10.80 -32.55 -33.02
C GLN A 353 10.27 -31.63 -34.13
N VAL A 354 9.91 -30.38 -33.80
CA VAL A 354 9.36 -29.37 -34.71
C VAL A 354 10.41 -28.34 -35.14
N PHE A 355 11.56 -28.79 -35.63
CA PHE A 355 12.73 -27.96 -35.91
C PHE A 355 12.48 -26.84 -36.94
N MET A 356 11.55 -27.06 -37.88
CA MET A 356 11.26 -26.12 -38.97
C MET A 356 10.17 -25.10 -38.61
N ALA A 357 9.51 -25.24 -37.46
CA ALA A 357 8.51 -24.30 -37.02
C ALA A 357 9.11 -22.93 -36.72
N LYS A 358 8.41 -21.87 -37.14
CA LYS A 358 8.79 -20.50 -36.82
C LYS A 358 8.63 -20.24 -35.31
N ASP A 359 9.40 -19.33 -34.76
CA ASP A 359 9.34 -19.00 -33.33
C ASP A 359 7.98 -18.48 -32.87
N GLU A 360 7.24 -17.88 -33.79
CA GLU A 360 5.88 -17.37 -33.55
C GLU A 360 4.82 -18.50 -33.48
N GLU A 361 5.11 -19.67 -34.06
CA GLU A 361 4.25 -20.86 -34.07
C GLU A 361 4.46 -21.73 -32.82
N ILE A 362 5.55 -21.49 -32.08
CA ILE A 362 5.87 -22.24 -30.88
C ILE A 362 5.00 -21.74 -29.70
N PRO A 363 4.28 -22.63 -28.99
CA PRO A 363 3.36 -22.22 -27.94
C PRO A 363 4.09 -21.83 -26.62
N VAL A 364 5.07 -20.94 -26.73
CA VAL A 364 5.85 -20.40 -25.62
C VAL A 364 5.68 -18.89 -25.60
N VAL A 365 5.05 -18.38 -24.55
CA VAL A 365 4.61 -16.99 -24.43
C VAL A 365 5.22 -16.34 -23.17
N GLY A 366 5.78 -15.14 -23.32
CA GLY A 366 6.17 -14.30 -22.19
C GLY A 366 4.96 -13.61 -21.57
N THR A 367 4.81 -13.65 -20.24
CA THR A 367 3.64 -13.10 -19.53
C THR A 367 4.06 -12.30 -18.30
N ILE A 368 3.26 -11.29 -17.95
CA ILE A 368 3.39 -10.56 -16.68
C ILE A 368 2.03 -10.59 -16.00
N ALA A 369 1.74 -11.69 -15.27
CA ALA A 369 0.43 -11.90 -14.66
C ALA A 369 0.09 -10.89 -13.54
N SER A 370 1.08 -10.18 -13.01
CA SER A 370 0.89 -9.07 -12.06
C SER A 370 0.48 -7.76 -12.74
N GLN A 371 0.59 -7.67 -14.08
CA GLN A 371 0.26 -6.46 -14.82
C GLN A 371 -1.18 -6.52 -15.32
N PHE A 372 -1.94 -5.44 -15.05
CA PHE A 372 -3.30 -5.32 -15.54
C PHE A 372 -3.33 -5.35 -17.08
N ASN A 373 -4.18 -6.21 -17.62
CA ASN A 373 -4.42 -6.36 -19.07
C ASN A 373 -3.15 -6.65 -19.89
N ASP A 374 -2.22 -7.45 -19.34
CA ASP A 374 -0.98 -7.82 -20.01
C ASP A 374 -1.24 -8.48 -21.37
N ALA A 375 -0.55 -8.00 -22.42
CA ALA A 375 -0.69 -8.50 -23.80
C ALA A 375 -0.22 -9.96 -23.91
N GLY A 376 0.83 -10.35 -23.19
CA GLY A 376 1.31 -11.73 -23.15
C GLY A 376 0.28 -12.68 -22.55
N VAL A 377 -0.38 -12.30 -21.46
CA VAL A 377 -1.47 -13.10 -20.89
C VAL A 377 -2.70 -13.13 -21.79
N ASN A 378 -3.00 -12.05 -22.53
CA ASN A 378 -4.08 -12.09 -23.54
C ASN A 378 -3.78 -13.13 -24.62
N HIS A 379 -2.56 -13.12 -25.17
CA HIS A 379 -2.14 -14.09 -26.17
C HIS A 379 -2.10 -15.53 -25.63
N LEU A 380 -1.62 -15.72 -24.41
CA LEU A 380 -1.66 -17.03 -23.74
C LEU A 380 -3.09 -17.55 -23.61
N PHE A 381 -4.03 -16.70 -23.21
CA PHE A 381 -5.44 -17.07 -23.07
C PHE A 381 -6.05 -17.52 -24.41
N GLU A 382 -5.83 -16.75 -25.50
CA GLU A 382 -6.28 -17.10 -26.85
C GLU A 382 -5.70 -18.46 -27.29
N LEU A 383 -4.39 -18.66 -27.08
CA LEU A 383 -3.71 -19.91 -27.42
C LEU A 383 -4.29 -21.11 -26.65
N LEU A 384 -4.55 -20.94 -25.34
CA LEU A 384 -5.13 -22.00 -24.51
C LEU A 384 -6.55 -22.34 -24.94
N MET A 385 -7.41 -21.35 -25.22
CA MET A 385 -8.79 -21.59 -25.68
C MET A 385 -8.82 -22.29 -27.03
N HIS A 386 -7.91 -21.95 -27.93
CA HIS A 386 -7.75 -22.63 -29.22
C HIS A 386 -7.35 -24.13 -29.01
N LYS A 387 -6.35 -24.39 -28.18
CA LYS A 387 -5.89 -25.77 -27.90
C LYS A 387 -6.97 -26.61 -27.19
N VAL A 388 -7.71 -25.98 -26.27
CA VAL A 388 -8.85 -26.63 -25.61
C VAL A 388 -9.92 -27.00 -26.64
N SER A 389 -10.30 -26.07 -27.53
CA SER A 389 -11.29 -26.32 -28.58
C SER A 389 -10.86 -27.42 -29.55
N GLU A 390 -9.57 -27.42 -29.90
CA GLU A 390 -8.97 -28.43 -30.81
C GLU A 390 -9.03 -29.85 -30.19
N LYS A 391 -8.57 -30.00 -28.94
CA LYS A 391 -8.46 -31.31 -28.27
C LYS A 391 -9.80 -31.88 -27.80
N THR A 392 -10.73 -31.01 -27.37
CA THR A 392 -11.97 -31.46 -26.71
C THR A 392 -13.21 -31.27 -27.59
N LYS A 393 -13.08 -30.69 -28.78
CA LYS A 393 -14.18 -30.34 -29.70
C LYS A 393 -15.24 -29.43 -29.06
N THR A 394 -14.90 -28.71 -28.04
CA THR A 394 -15.75 -27.67 -27.40
C THR A 394 -15.51 -26.32 -28.08
N GLU A 395 -16.54 -25.52 -28.28
CA GLU A 395 -16.40 -24.21 -28.92
C GLU A 395 -16.15 -23.10 -27.90
N PHE A 396 -14.87 -22.67 -27.78
CA PHE A 396 -14.47 -21.47 -27.06
C PHE A 396 -13.93 -20.42 -28.05
N LYS A 397 -14.85 -19.73 -28.75
CA LYS A 397 -14.46 -18.67 -29.70
C LYS A 397 -14.11 -17.39 -28.97
N VAL A 398 -12.82 -17.06 -28.92
CA VAL A 398 -12.30 -15.77 -28.40
C VAL A 398 -12.20 -14.78 -29.54
N ALA A 399 -12.72 -13.55 -29.38
CA ALA A 399 -12.51 -12.49 -30.35
C ALA A 399 -11.00 -12.10 -30.32
N HIS A 400 -10.34 -12.17 -31.48
CA HIS A 400 -8.92 -11.80 -31.58
C HIS A 400 -8.71 -10.35 -31.17
N THR A 401 -8.04 -10.14 -30.07
CA THR A 401 -7.50 -8.82 -29.68
C THR A 401 -6.11 -8.69 -30.30
N SER A 402 -6.03 -8.25 -31.54
CA SER A 402 -4.77 -7.94 -32.21
C SER A 402 -4.16 -6.64 -31.65
N ALA A 403 -3.69 -6.66 -30.43
CA ALA A 403 -2.76 -5.65 -29.93
C ALA A 403 -1.37 -6.29 -29.82
N LYS A 404 -0.56 -6.18 -30.87
CA LYS A 404 0.89 -6.31 -30.81
C LYS A 404 1.47 -5.14 -29.97
N ASN A 405 1.10 -5.06 -28.73
CA ASN A 405 1.73 -4.13 -27.84
C ASN A 405 2.97 -4.82 -27.24
N THR A 406 4.12 -4.43 -27.72
CA THR A 406 5.36 -4.60 -27.01
C THR A 406 5.16 -4.06 -25.59
N VAL A 407 5.35 -4.91 -24.60
CA VAL A 407 5.29 -4.54 -23.18
C VAL A 407 6.36 -3.45 -22.98
N THR A 408 5.93 -2.20 -22.93
CA THR A 408 6.79 -1.11 -22.48
C THR A 408 6.89 -1.23 -20.98
N LYS A 409 8.02 -1.73 -20.51
CA LYS A 409 8.33 -1.76 -19.08
C LYS A 409 8.26 -0.33 -18.55
N SER A 410 7.31 -0.05 -17.65
CA SER A 410 7.31 1.21 -16.92
C SER A 410 8.48 1.21 -15.94
N GLN A 411 9.58 1.84 -16.31
CA GLN A 411 10.74 1.97 -15.43
C GLN A 411 10.51 3.15 -14.48
N ILE A 412 10.41 2.87 -13.19
CA ILE A 412 10.35 3.90 -12.14
C ILE A 412 11.70 4.62 -12.06
N ILE A 413 12.76 3.86 -11.95
CA ILE A 413 14.13 4.37 -11.93
C ILE A 413 14.80 4.05 -13.27
N PRO A 414 15.34 5.04 -13.99
CA PRO A 414 16.06 4.81 -15.25
C PRO A 414 17.23 3.85 -15.05
N PRO A 415 17.57 3.00 -16.05
CA PRO A 415 18.68 2.04 -15.94
C PRO A 415 20.01 2.68 -15.59
N ALA A 416 20.26 3.91 -16.05
CA ALA A 416 21.48 4.67 -15.73
C ALA A 416 21.55 5.11 -14.25
N ARG A 417 20.42 5.09 -13.54
CA ARG A 417 20.31 5.56 -12.15
C ARG A 417 20.06 4.47 -11.12
N VAL A 418 20.13 3.19 -11.49
CA VAL A 418 19.83 2.06 -10.55
C VAL A 418 20.72 2.04 -9.30
N ARG A 419 21.90 2.70 -9.33
CA ARG A 419 22.83 2.81 -8.21
C ARG A 419 22.68 4.10 -7.39
N TYR A 420 21.65 4.90 -7.59
CA TYR A 420 21.51 6.24 -7.00
C TYR A 420 21.70 6.26 -5.46
N LEU A 421 21.21 5.26 -4.74
CA LEU A 421 21.41 5.17 -3.29
C LEU A 421 22.88 4.94 -2.91
N ALA A 422 23.58 4.09 -3.66
CA ALA A 422 25.02 3.88 -3.47
C ALA A 422 25.83 5.16 -3.79
N GLU A 423 25.47 5.85 -4.86
CA GLU A 423 26.10 7.13 -5.25
C GLU A 423 25.93 8.21 -4.17
N ILE A 424 24.71 8.30 -3.56
CA ILE A 424 24.43 9.20 -2.45
C ILE A 424 25.30 8.85 -1.24
N ALA A 425 25.41 7.57 -0.88
CA ALA A 425 26.25 7.12 0.23
C ALA A 425 27.73 7.45 -0.01
N GLU A 426 28.27 7.09 -1.18
CA GLU A 426 29.66 7.37 -1.57
C GLU A 426 29.96 8.89 -1.59
N ASN A 427 28.99 9.71 -2.00
CA ASN A 427 29.14 11.17 -1.98
C ASN A 427 29.18 11.72 -0.55
N ASN A 428 28.29 11.21 0.34
CA ASN A 428 28.31 11.61 1.74
C ASN A 428 29.64 11.26 2.39
N GLU A 429 30.20 10.07 2.14
CA GLU A 429 31.51 9.65 2.64
C GLU A 429 32.65 10.55 2.12
N ARG A 430 32.64 10.86 0.82
CA ARG A 430 33.63 11.78 0.21
C ARG A 430 33.56 13.17 0.81
N TYR A 431 32.35 13.70 1.02
CA TYR A 431 32.18 14.99 1.67
C TYR A 431 32.71 15.00 3.10
N ASP A 432 32.42 13.97 3.88
CA ASP A 432 32.87 13.88 5.28
C ASP A 432 34.39 13.70 5.37
N ALA A 433 35.01 12.97 4.45
CA ALA A 433 36.46 12.86 4.33
C ALA A 433 37.11 14.22 4.00
N TRP A 434 36.53 14.93 3.00
CA TRP A 434 36.99 16.29 2.64
C TRP A 434 36.85 17.28 3.81
N VAL A 435 35.73 17.24 4.56
CA VAL A 435 35.57 18.09 5.74
C VAL A 435 36.65 17.80 6.79
N ASN A 436 36.94 16.54 7.08
CA ASN A 436 37.98 16.18 8.04
C ASN A 436 39.37 16.67 7.60
N GLU A 437 39.71 16.56 6.31
CA GLU A 437 40.95 17.11 5.76
C GLU A 437 41.03 18.63 5.94
N GLN A 438 40.00 19.36 5.52
CA GLN A 438 39.94 20.81 5.60
C GLN A 438 39.99 21.30 7.07
N CYS A 439 39.34 20.62 7.98
CA CYS A 439 39.39 20.90 9.41
C CYS A 439 40.80 20.72 9.99
N ALA A 440 41.49 19.64 9.58
CA ALA A 440 42.89 19.43 10.02
C ALA A 440 43.83 20.54 9.52
N VAL A 441 43.64 21.02 8.30
CA VAL A 441 44.36 22.17 7.73
C VAL A 441 44.06 23.45 8.54
N ALA A 442 42.79 23.72 8.83
CA ALA A 442 42.35 24.90 9.59
C ALA A 442 42.92 24.89 11.04
N THR A 443 42.92 23.73 11.71
CA THR A 443 43.57 23.57 13.03
C THR A 443 45.07 23.88 12.96
N LYS A 444 45.80 23.41 11.93
CA LYS A 444 47.19 23.72 11.74
C LYS A 444 47.42 25.22 11.53
N LEU A 445 46.60 25.87 10.74
CA LEU A 445 46.63 27.33 10.54
C LEU A 445 46.41 28.08 11.87
N TYR A 446 45.42 27.66 12.69
CA TYR A 446 45.17 28.22 14.00
C TYR A 446 46.38 28.11 14.92
N GLN A 447 47.02 26.93 15.00
CA GLN A 447 48.21 26.67 15.82
C GLN A 447 49.38 27.55 15.37
N LEU A 448 49.67 27.60 14.06
CA LEU A 448 50.73 28.42 13.51
C LEU A 448 50.47 29.91 13.69
N ASN A 449 49.24 30.37 13.56
CA ASN A 449 48.88 31.75 13.82
C ASN A 449 49.07 32.12 15.31
N GLY A 450 48.80 31.17 16.25
CA GLY A 450 49.00 31.39 17.69
C GLY A 450 50.49 31.57 18.11
N ILE A 451 51.40 30.91 17.42
CA ILE A 451 52.85 30.99 17.73
C ILE A 451 53.58 32.05 16.88
N LYS A 452 52.92 32.67 15.92
CA LYS A 452 53.51 33.63 14.97
C LYS A 452 54.19 34.82 15.68
N ASP A 453 53.53 35.37 16.64
CA ASP A 453 53.97 36.53 17.38
C ASP A 453 55.07 36.18 18.42
N GLU A 454 54.96 34.98 19.01
CA GLU A 454 55.98 34.46 19.95
C GLU A 454 57.32 34.19 19.26
N LEU A 455 57.31 33.71 18.05
CA LEU A 455 58.49 33.42 17.23
C LEU A 455 58.97 34.65 16.39
N LYS A 456 58.57 35.87 16.74
CA LYS A 456 58.94 37.14 16.09
C LYS A 456 58.81 37.10 14.55
N ASN A 457 57.78 36.53 14.05
CA ASN A 457 57.49 36.40 12.66
C ASN A 457 58.58 35.66 11.84
N SER A 458 59.12 34.56 12.34
CA SER A 458 60.06 33.69 11.65
C SER A 458 59.60 33.42 10.19
N ASP A 459 60.52 33.50 9.25
CA ASP A 459 60.25 33.27 7.83
C ASP A 459 59.82 31.83 7.55
N GLU A 460 60.29 30.87 8.37
CA GLU A 460 59.80 29.47 8.31
C GLU A 460 58.31 29.35 8.70
N VAL A 461 57.91 30.08 9.73
CA VAL A 461 56.49 30.08 10.18
C VAL A 461 55.62 30.75 9.11
N LYS A 462 56.07 31.84 8.47
CA LYS A 462 55.37 32.50 7.38
C LYS A 462 55.22 31.58 6.18
N ALA A 463 56.27 30.85 5.82
CA ALA A 463 56.27 29.90 4.73
C ALA A 463 55.31 28.73 4.98
N LEU A 464 55.30 28.20 6.20
CA LEU A 464 54.32 27.18 6.62
C LEU A 464 52.88 27.68 6.59
N LEU A 465 52.60 28.87 7.14
CA LEU A 465 51.29 29.52 7.07
C LEU A 465 50.83 29.64 5.64
N HIS A 466 51.65 30.16 4.74
CA HIS A 466 51.30 30.29 3.32
C HIS A 466 51.00 28.93 2.65
N ASN A 467 51.84 27.91 2.95
CA ASN A 467 51.59 26.56 2.39
C ASN A 467 50.30 25.93 2.89
N TYR A 468 49.91 26.13 4.14
CA TYR A 468 48.63 25.63 4.68
C TYR A 468 47.44 26.48 4.18
N GLN A 469 47.62 27.79 4.01
CA GLN A 469 46.59 28.65 3.41
C GLN A 469 46.22 28.20 1.97
N LEU A 470 47.18 27.79 1.19
CA LEU A 470 46.95 27.26 -0.18
C LEU A 470 46.18 25.93 -0.17
N LYS A 471 46.22 25.16 0.91
CA LYS A 471 45.50 23.88 1.06
C LYS A 471 44.05 24.06 1.59
N LEU A 472 43.76 25.20 2.23
CA LEU A 472 42.42 25.50 2.70
C LEU A 472 41.58 26.09 1.56
N ALA A 473 40.40 25.54 1.32
CA ALA A 473 39.48 26.07 0.31
C ALA A 473 39.14 27.55 0.63
N PRO A 474 39.07 28.44 -0.37
CA PRO A 474 38.81 29.87 -0.14
C PRO A 474 37.47 30.11 0.62
N GLU A 475 36.45 29.33 0.33
CA GLU A 475 35.15 29.38 1.00
C GLU A 475 35.27 29.04 2.48
N ASN A 476 36.11 28.06 2.81
CA ASN A 476 36.35 27.62 4.18
C ASN A 476 37.13 28.69 4.98
N TRP A 477 38.08 29.39 4.33
CA TRP A 477 38.76 30.53 4.92
C TRP A 477 37.78 31.64 5.29
N LYS A 478 36.84 31.96 4.41
CA LYS A 478 35.77 32.94 4.66
C LYS A 478 34.91 32.54 5.85
N LEU A 479 34.49 31.28 5.95
CA LEU A 479 33.71 30.77 7.09
C LEU A 479 34.42 30.96 8.44
N VAL A 480 35.74 30.73 8.47
CA VAL A 480 36.54 30.95 9.69
C VAL A 480 36.69 32.44 10.01
N ALA A 481 36.98 33.27 9.00
CA ALA A 481 37.16 34.71 9.18
C ALA A 481 35.88 35.41 9.68
N GLU A 482 34.70 35.03 9.14
CA GLU A 482 33.43 35.64 9.51
C GLU A 482 32.78 35.01 10.77
N TRP A 483 33.46 34.08 11.45
CA TRP A 483 32.90 33.40 12.63
C TRP A 483 32.45 34.31 13.76
N ASN A 484 33.27 35.32 14.11
CA ASN A 484 32.96 36.25 15.19
C ASN A 484 31.72 37.12 14.87
N ASP A 485 31.57 37.52 13.61
CA ASP A 485 30.40 38.29 13.14
C ASP A 485 29.13 37.42 13.23
N LYS A 486 29.23 36.13 12.82
CA LYS A 486 28.16 35.15 12.99
C LYS A 486 27.80 34.96 14.47
N VAL A 487 28.74 34.80 15.37
CA VAL A 487 28.48 34.67 16.80
C VAL A 487 27.80 35.92 17.36
N THR A 488 28.21 37.12 16.91
CA THR A 488 27.62 38.40 17.34
C THR A 488 26.15 38.47 16.86
N LYS A 489 25.88 38.14 15.60
CA LYS A 489 24.52 38.10 15.03
C LYS A 489 23.56 37.22 15.83
N TYR A 490 24.04 36.08 16.34
CA TYR A 490 23.24 35.11 17.10
C TYR A 490 23.35 35.30 18.64
N SER A 491 23.93 36.42 19.11
CA SER A 491 24.11 36.71 20.55
C SER A 491 23.04 37.65 21.13
N GLY A 492 22.24 38.32 20.28
CA GLY A 492 21.22 39.27 20.71
C GLY A 492 19.99 38.63 21.36
N GLU A 493 19.10 39.47 21.87
CA GLU A 493 17.77 39.08 22.38
C GLU A 493 16.73 39.01 21.25
N THR A 494 17.00 39.71 20.18
CA THR A 494 16.19 39.72 18.92
C THR A 494 17.07 39.25 17.78
N PHE A 495 16.45 38.67 16.77
CA PHE A 495 17.08 38.27 15.51
C PHE A 495 16.38 38.95 14.35
N ALA A 496 17.12 39.78 13.62
CA ALA A 496 16.63 40.45 12.42
C ALA A 496 16.63 39.47 11.23
N PHE A 497 15.47 39.22 10.68
CA PHE A 497 15.26 38.33 9.54
C PHE A 497 14.74 39.12 8.36
N GLN A 498 15.45 39.07 7.24
CA GLN A 498 15.05 39.76 6.03
C GLN A 498 14.15 38.89 5.17
N VAL A 499 12.93 39.34 4.91
CA VAL A 499 11.99 38.72 3.99
C VAL A 499 11.68 39.69 2.88
N ARG A 500 12.26 39.46 1.69
CA ARG A 500 12.22 40.43 0.55
C ARG A 500 12.72 41.80 1.01
N ASP A 501 11.89 42.84 0.91
CA ASP A 501 12.24 44.23 1.24
C ASP A 501 11.92 44.60 2.69
N LYS A 502 11.46 43.68 3.52
CA LYS A 502 11.11 43.90 4.94
C LYS A 502 12.04 43.19 5.88
N VAL A 503 12.54 43.91 6.87
CA VAL A 503 13.25 43.34 8.03
C VAL A 503 12.21 43.06 9.11
N ILE A 504 12.19 41.82 9.60
CA ILE A 504 11.31 41.37 10.71
C ILE A 504 12.20 41.01 11.88
N ASP A 505 12.05 41.73 13.01
CA ASP A 505 12.70 41.42 14.26
C ASP A 505 11.90 40.32 15.00
N LEU A 506 12.55 39.20 15.29
CA LEU A 506 11.95 38.08 15.99
C LEU A 506 12.56 37.93 17.39
N PRO A 507 11.77 37.64 18.43
CA PRO A 507 12.30 37.25 19.73
C PRO A 507 13.19 36.01 19.61
N PHE A 508 14.41 36.11 20.07
CA PHE A 508 15.43 35.07 19.92
C PHE A 508 15.55 34.13 21.12
N THR A 509 14.82 34.45 22.18
CA THR A 509 14.76 33.66 23.40
C THR A 509 13.33 33.20 23.69
N TYR A 510 13.23 32.08 24.45
CA TYR A 510 11.98 31.69 25.10
C TYR A 510 12.26 31.44 26.58
N LYS A 511 11.26 31.65 27.43
CA LYS A 511 11.35 31.35 28.87
C LYS A 511 11.07 29.87 29.11
N SER A 512 11.99 29.22 29.84
CA SER A 512 11.76 27.88 30.39
C SER A 512 10.72 27.93 31.52
N LEU A 513 10.26 26.75 31.95
CA LEU A 513 9.39 26.62 33.12
C LEU A 513 10.02 27.18 34.41
N SER A 514 11.36 27.17 34.51
CA SER A 514 12.13 27.79 35.62
C SER A 514 12.35 29.28 35.48
N GLY A 515 11.80 29.92 34.41
CA GLY A 515 11.97 31.36 34.18
C GLY A 515 13.29 31.75 33.48
N THR A 516 14.12 30.78 33.11
CA THR A 516 15.42 31.04 32.46
C THR A 516 15.21 31.35 30.99
N ASN A 517 15.85 32.40 30.46
CA ASN A 517 15.86 32.72 29.04
C ASN A 517 16.76 31.74 28.28
N ILE A 518 16.17 30.94 27.39
CA ILE A 518 16.88 29.99 26.52
C ILE A 518 16.90 30.53 25.12
N ARG A 519 18.07 30.60 24.48
CA ARG A 519 18.22 31.01 23.09
C ARG A 519 17.64 29.93 22.15
N LYS A 520 16.93 30.38 21.12
CA LYS A 520 16.36 29.48 20.11
C LYS A 520 17.42 28.82 19.23
N VAL A 521 18.55 29.50 19.01
CA VAL A 521 19.74 28.96 18.34
C VAL A 521 20.97 29.30 19.21
N TYR A 522 21.79 28.30 19.44
CA TYR A 522 23.03 28.45 20.24
C TYR A 522 24.22 28.02 19.36
N LEU A 523 25.24 28.89 19.28
CA LEU A 523 26.50 28.61 18.63
C LEU A 523 27.53 28.11 19.63
N PRO A 524 28.37 27.14 19.28
CA PRO A 524 29.41 26.60 20.14
C PRO A 524 30.49 27.67 20.43
N ARG A 525 31.13 27.56 21.59
CA ARG A 525 32.22 28.47 22.01
C ARG A 525 33.60 27.94 21.61
N TYR A 526 33.73 27.56 20.34
CA TYR A 526 34.99 27.06 19.81
C TYR A 526 35.98 28.20 19.58
N LYS A 527 37.28 27.88 19.73
CA LYS A 527 38.40 28.77 19.43
C LYS A 527 39.25 28.23 18.30
N ASP A 528 39.41 26.91 18.24
CA ASP A 528 40.13 26.25 17.15
C ASP A 528 39.39 26.41 15.81
N TRP A 529 40.11 26.80 14.77
CA TRP A 529 39.54 27.07 13.47
C TRP A 529 39.02 25.78 12.80
N GLY A 530 39.63 24.63 13.09
CA GLY A 530 39.15 23.34 12.62
C GLY A 530 37.83 22.95 13.27
N ASP A 531 37.63 23.16 14.55
CA ASP A 531 36.37 22.90 15.24
C ASP A 531 35.26 23.83 14.76
N ILE A 532 35.57 25.13 14.58
CA ILE A 532 34.67 26.13 14.02
C ILE A 532 34.23 25.71 12.63
N LEU A 533 35.16 25.31 11.76
CA LEU A 533 34.90 24.89 10.40
C LEU A 533 34.10 23.60 10.37
N LYS A 534 34.46 22.62 11.22
CA LYS A 534 33.75 21.35 11.33
C LYS A 534 32.27 21.55 11.66
N TRP A 535 31.98 22.42 12.63
CA TRP A 535 30.63 22.72 13.03
C TRP A 535 29.85 23.40 11.89
N GLN A 536 30.45 24.37 11.21
CA GLN A 536 29.79 25.05 10.08
C GLN A 536 29.53 24.14 8.88
N LEU A 537 30.45 23.21 8.59
CA LEU A 537 30.30 22.28 7.47
C LEU A 537 29.42 21.07 7.76
N GLN A 538 29.19 20.71 9.03
CA GLN A 538 28.44 19.53 9.42
C GLN A 538 27.09 19.85 10.11
N GLU A 539 26.93 21.01 10.73
CA GLU A 539 25.74 21.40 11.50
C GLU A 539 25.15 22.73 11.04
N ASN A 540 25.89 23.82 11.22
CA ASN A 540 25.57 25.19 10.89
C ASN A 540 24.31 25.76 11.57
N VAL A 541 23.92 26.98 11.20
CA VAL A 541 22.72 27.69 11.66
C VAL A 541 21.54 27.44 10.71
N PRO A 542 20.28 27.61 11.15
CA PRO A 542 19.10 27.43 10.30
C PRO A 542 19.15 28.30 9.05
N GLY A 543 18.98 27.69 7.90
CA GLY A 543 19.01 28.32 6.58
C GLY A 543 20.36 28.30 5.89
N GLU A 544 21.44 27.90 6.58
CA GLU A 544 22.76 27.74 5.97
C GLU A 544 23.16 26.27 5.86
N PHE A 545 23.72 25.88 4.70
CA PHE A 545 24.13 24.46 4.46
C PHE A 545 25.07 23.94 5.55
N PRO A 546 24.84 22.72 6.10
CA PRO A 546 23.83 21.71 5.75
C PRO A 546 22.50 21.83 6.52
N TYR A 547 22.24 22.89 7.24
CA TYR A 547 20.94 23.12 7.91
C TYR A 547 19.93 23.83 6.99
N THR A 548 19.75 23.34 5.78
CA THR A 548 18.85 23.88 4.75
C THR A 548 17.45 23.26 4.77
N ALA A 549 17.26 22.21 5.56
CA ALA A 549 15.98 21.50 5.71
C ALA A 549 15.68 21.25 7.19
N GLY A 550 14.47 20.82 7.50
CA GLY A 550 14.02 20.46 8.84
C GLY A 550 13.22 21.56 9.56
N VAL A 551 13.08 21.41 10.88
CA VAL A 551 12.34 22.37 11.70
C VAL A 551 13.20 23.57 12.04
N PHE A 552 12.76 24.74 11.61
CA PHE A 552 13.44 26.01 11.91
C PHE A 552 12.91 26.59 13.22
N PRO A 553 13.80 26.94 14.18
CA PRO A 553 13.40 27.46 15.48
C PRO A 553 12.91 28.93 15.44
N LEU A 554 13.21 29.64 14.35
CA LEU A 554 12.85 31.04 14.15
C LEU A 554 11.49 31.14 13.44
N LYS A 555 10.41 31.03 14.24
CA LYS A 555 9.03 31.16 13.76
C LYS A 555 8.46 32.52 14.12
N ARG A 556 7.48 32.99 13.36
CA ARG A 556 6.70 34.20 13.69
C ARG A 556 5.93 33.98 14.98
N GLU A 557 5.79 35.04 15.80
CA GLU A 557 4.94 34.98 16.99
C GLU A 557 3.48 34.75 16.63
N GLY A 558 2.77 34.00 17.48
CA GLY A 558 1.35 33.69 17.28
C GLY A 558 1.05 32.67 16.19
N GLU A 559 2.04 32.03 15.59
CA GLU A 559 1.88 30.96 14.61
C GLU A 559 2.10 29.55 15.20
N ASP A 560 2.29 29.39 16.50
CA ASP A 560 2.37 28.06 17.12
C ASP A 560 0.99 27.38 17.06
N PRO A 561 0.78 26.45 16.14
CA PRO A 561 -0.55 25.96 15.87
C PRO A 561 -0.86 24.80 16.80
N THR A 562 -1.91 24.95 17.54
CA THR A 562 -2.65 23.77 17.98
C THR A 562 -3.22 23.09 16.76
N ARG A 563 -2.83 21.83 16.53
CA ARG A 563 -3.41 21.04 15.44
C ARG A 563 -4.83 20.64 15.81
N MET A 564 -5.80 21.04 15.00
CA MET A 564 -7.20 20.68 15.15
C MET A 564 -7.41 19.35 14.43
N PHE A 565 -7.31 18.24 15.15
CA PHE A 565 -7.52 16.91 14.58
C PHE A 565 -8.97 16.49 14.78
N ALA A 566 -9.66 16.18 13.67
CA ALA A 566 -11.03 15.68 13.70
C ALA A 566 -11.34 14.78 12.50
N GLY A 567 -12.31 13.89 12.68
CA GLY A 567 -12.88 13.04 11.66
C GLY A 567 -13.89 12.10 12.28
N GLU A 568 -15.18 12.39 12.08
CA GLU A 568 -16.29 11.58 12.57
C GLU A 568 -17.55 11.86 11.77
N GLY A 569 -18.33 10.82 11.52
CA GLY A 569 -19.63 10.92 10.87
C GLY A 569 -19.57 11.49 9.46
N GLY A 570 -20.60 12.26 9.10
CA GLY A 570 -20.63 13.02 7.85
C GLY A 570 -19.85 14.34 7.94
N PRO A 571 -19.72 15.05 6.79
CA PRO A 571 -18.94 16.28 6.71
C PRO A 571 -19.41 17.38 7.67
N GLU A 572 -20.72 17.53 7.87
CA GLU A 572 -21.28 18.56 8.76
C GLU A 572 -20.91 18.31 10.23
N ARG A 573 -20.90 17.05 10.67
CA ARG A 573 -20.51 16.71 12.04
C ARG A 573 -19.05 17.03 12.30
N THR A 574 -18.17 16.68 11.39
CA THR A 574 -16.73 17.02 11.49
C THR A 574 -16.50 18.54 11.34
N ASN A 575 -17.23 19.23 10.47
CA ASN A 575 -17.19 20.69 10.37
C ASN A 575 -17.55 21.36 11.71
N LYS A 576 -18.62 20.93 12.39
CA LYS A 576 -18.98 21.42 13.73
C LYS A 576 -17.84 21.17 14.74
N ARG A 577 -17.19 20.03 14.69
CA ARG A 577 -16.06 19.72 15.56
C ARG A 577 -14.87 20.65 15.26
N PHE A 578 -14.52 20.84 14.00
CA PHE A 578 -13.45 21.77 13.60
C PHE A 578 -13.73 23.20 14.11
N HIS A 579 -14.93 23.72 13.92
CA HIS A 579 -15.28 25.06 14.43
C HIS A 579 -15.18 25.14 15.95
N TYR A 580 -15.69 24.13 16.66
CA TYR A 580 -15.61 24.08 18.12
C TYR A 580 -14.17 24.16 18.65
N VAL A 581 -13.27 23.36 18.10
CA VAL A 581 -11.84 23.34 18.53
C VAL A 581 -11.04 24.52 18.00
N SER A 582 -11.56 25.26 17.04
CA SER A 582 -10.89 26.43 16.44
C SER A 582 -11.29 27.76 17.12
N LEU A 583 -12.28 27.74 18.02
CA LEU A 583 -12.74 28.96 18.69
C LEU A 583 -11.61 29.62 19.49
N GLY A 584 -11.35 30.91 19.22
CA GLY A 584 -10.30 31.70 19.89
C GLY A 584 -8.86 31.36 19.49
N GLN A 585 -8.66 30.48 18.52
CA GLN A 585 -7.30 30.15 18.04
C GLN A 585 -6.78 31.18 17.04
N PRO A 586 -5.47 31.51 17.06
CA PRO A 586 -4.88 32.50 16.17
C PRO A 586 -4.73 32.02 14.72
N ALA A 587 -4.76 30.72 14.49
CA ALA A 587 -4.68 30.08 13.17
C ALA A 587 -5.44 28.77 13.14
N HIS A 588 -5.89 28.32 11.96
CA HIS A 588 -6.67 27.12 11.74
C HIS A 588 -5.79 26.06 11.06
N ARG A 589 -5.38 25.02 11.81
CA ARG A 589 -4.55 23.89 11.32
C ARG A 589 -5.38 22.61 11.32
N LEU A 590 -6.26 22.51 10.29
CA LEU A 590 -7.25 21.43 10.19
C LEU A 590 -6.59 20.14 9.74
N SER A 591 -6.55 19.15 10.62
CA SER A 591 -6.04 17.81 10.30
C SER A 591 -7.20 16.83 10.23
N THR A 592 -7.50 16.36 9.05
CA THR A 592 -8.68 15.54 8.75
C THR A 592 -8.31 14.07 8.78
N ALA A 593 -9.02 13.28 9.61
CA ALA A 593 -9.05 11.82 9.54
C ALA A 593 -10.26 11.40 8.70
N PHE A 594 -10.03 10.56 7.70
CA PHE A 594 -11.07 9.98 6.86
C PHE A 594 -11.43 8.58 7.36
N ASP A 595 -12.69 8.18 7.16
CA ASP A 595 -13.14 6.83 7.49
C ASP A 595 -12.54 5.79 6.54
N SER A 596 -12.67 4.52 6.89
CA SER A 596 -12.07 3.45 6.09
C SER A 596 -12.70 3.31 4.70
N VAL A 597 -13.97 3.67 4.52
CA VAL A 597 -14.64 3.69 3.21
C VAL A 597 -13.94 4.70 2.28
N THR A 598 -13.76 5.94 2.75
CA THR A 598 -13.04 6.99 2.04
C THR A 598 -11.57 6.61 1.78
N LEU A 599 -10.89 6.00 2.77
CA LEU A 599 -9.48 5.58 2.67
C LEU A 599 -9.23 4.52 1.58
N TYR A 600 -10.23 3.69 1.30
CA TYR A 600 -10.17 2.68 0.23
C TYR A 600 -10.77 3.16 -1.10
N GLY A 601 -11.26 4.40 -1.16
CA GLY A 601 -11.82 4.99 -2.38
C GLY A 601 -13.16 4.37 -2.79
N GLU A 602 -13.89 3.83 -1.84
CA GLU A 602 -15.20 3.21 -2.05
C GLU A 602 -16.33 4.20 -1.73
N ASP A 603 -17.50 3.94 -2.30
CA ASP A 603 -18.69 4.73 -2.02
C ASP A 603 -19.42 4.20 -0.77
N PRO A 604 -20.10 5.09 -0.01
CA PRO A 604 -21.02 4.67 1.05
C PRO A 604 -22.15 3.79 0.50
N ASP A 605 -22.48 2.71 1.22
CA ASP A 605 -23.53 1.76 0.83
C ASP A 605 -24.31 1.31 2.06
N TYR A 606 -25.56 0.86 1.85
CA TYR A 606 -26.41 0.26 2.90
C TYR A 606 -26.03 -1.18 3.23
N ARG A 607 -25.16 -1.81 2.44
CA ARG A 607 -24.64 -3.15 2.75
C ARG A 607 -23.98 -3.13 4.13
N PRO A 608 -24.35 -4.03 5.06
CA PRO A 608 -23.97 -3.90 6.48
C PRO A 608 -22.48 -3.82 6.74
N ASP A 609 -21.65 -4.54 5.97
CA ASP A 609 -20.19 -4.52 6.11
C ASP A 609 -19.52 -3.22 5.60
N ILE A 610 -20.26 -2.38 4.88
CA ILE A 610 -19.86 -1.00 4.51
C ILE A 610 -20.54 -0.01 5.47
N TYR A 611 -21.86 -0.13 5.67
CA TYR A 611 -22.66 0.79 6.48
C TYR A 611 -22.06 1.02 7.87
N GLY A 612 -21.70 -0.03 8.58
CA GLY A 612 -21.12 0.06 9.92
C GLY A 612 -19.77 0.79 9.99
N LYS A 613 -19.12 1.04 8.85
CA LYS A 613 -17.82 1.73 8.76
C LYS A 613 -17.94 3.19 8.34
N ILE A 614 -19.11 3.60 7.82
CA ILE A 614 -19.33 4.98 7.35
C ILE A 614 -19.27 5.96 8.52
N GLY A 615 -18.35 6.92 8.45
CA GLY A 615 -18.17 7.93 9.50
C GLY A 615 -17.61 7.39 10.82
N ASN A 616 -17.18 6.12 10.85
CA ASN A 616 -16.58 5.50 12.02
C ASN A 616 -15.04 5.64 11.93
N SER A 617 -14.43 6.16 13.02
CA SER A 617 -12.97 6.44 13.08
C SER A 617 -12.46 7.43 12.03
N GLY A 618 -13.32 8.25 11.47
CA GLY A 618 -12.99 9.24 10.46
C GLY A 618 -14.23 9.84 9.83
N VAL A 619 -14.08 10.89 9.02
CA VAL A 619 -15.18 11.50 8.28
C VAL A 619 -15.38 10.80 6.94
N SER A 620 -16.64 10.55 6.57
CA SER A 620 -17.01 10.02 5.26
C SER A 620 -17.12 11.15 4.24
N ILE A 621 -16.33 11.08 3.18
CA ILE A 621 -16.29 12.06 2.08
C ILE A 621 -16.35 11.29 0.75
N ALA A 622 -17.47 11.39 0.06
CA ALA A 622 -17.70 10.72 -1.22
C ALA A 622 -17.77 11.68 -2.42
N THR A 623 -18.04 12.96 -2.17
CA THR A 623 -18.25 13.96 -3.22
C THR A 623 -17.49 15.26 -2.94
N VAL A 624 -17.33 16.11 -3.98
CA VAL A 624 -16.78 17.45 -3.82
C VAL A 624 -17.66 18.33 -2.91
N ASP A 625 -18.96 18.12 -2.90
CA ASP A 625 -19.87 18.87 -2.03
C ASP A 625 -19.69 18.49 -0.55
N ASP A 626 -19.32 17.24 -0.25
CA ASP A 626 -18.95 16.86 1.10
C ASP A 626 -17.69 17.59 1.56
N ALA A 627 -16.69 17.75 0.69
CA ALA A 627 -15.50 18.53 1.00
C ALA A 627 -15.82 20.02 1.20
N LYS A 628 -16.73 20.61 0.41
CA LYS A 628 -17.22 21.99 0.60
C LYS A 628 -17.90 22.17 1.96
N LYS A 629 -18.76 21.22 2.36
CA LYS A 629 -19.42 21.23 3.67
C LYS A 629 -18.42 21.05 4.81
N LEU A 630 -17.47 20.13 4.66
CA LEU A 630 -16.45 19.82 5.66
C LEU A 630 -15.62 21.06 6.03
N TYR A 631 -15.21 21.85 5.04
CA TYR A 631 -14.35 23.02 5.22
C TYR A 631 -15.13 24.34 5.17
N SER A 632 -16.46 24.31 5.18
CA SER A 632 -17.27 25.55 5.16
C SER A 632 -16.97 26.46 6.36
N GLY A 633 -16.99 27.78 6.12
CA GLY A 633 -16.70 28.78 7.14
C GLY A 633 -15.21 28.96 7.46
N PHE A 634 -14.31 28.14 6.88
CA PHE A 634 -12.86 28.33 6.91
C PHE A 634 -12.40 28.86 5.57
N ASP A 635 -11.80 30.04 5.55
CA ASP A 635 -11.20 30.56 4.33
C ASP A 635 -9.94 29.78 3.98
N LEU A 636 -10.03 28.91 2.97
CA LEU A 636 -8.96 27.99 2.57
C LEU A 636 -7.78 28.69 1.88
N CYS A 637 -7.97 29.92 1.42
CA CYS A 637 -6.93 30.75 0.82
C CYS A 637 -6.27 31.71 1.83
N ASN A 638 -6.75 31.75 3.08
CA ASN A 638 -6.15 32.57 4.13
C ASN A 638 -4.80 32.02 4.58
N PRO A 639 -3.74 32.83 4.70
CA PRO A 639 -2.43 32.37 5.17
C PRO A 639 -2.43 31.72 6.57
N LYS A 640 -3.45 32.01 7.38
CA LYS A 640 -3.63 31.41 8.71
C LYS A 640 -4.39 30.08 8.70
N THR A 641 -4.92 29.65 7.54
CA THR A 641 -5.60 28.38 7.38
C THR A 641 -4.70 27.39 6.65
N SER A 642 -4.60 26.16 7.15
CA SER A 642 -3.97 25.05 6.44
C SER A 642 -4.73 23.75 6.69
N VAL A 643 -4.74 22.84 5.70
CA VAL A 643 -5.42 21.56 5.76
C VAL A 643 -4.43 20.43 5.61
N SER A 644 -4.47 19.46 6.51
CA SER A 644 -3.70 18.21 6.41
C SER A 644 -4.66 17.05 6.21
N MET A 645 -4.48 16.30 5.14
CA MET A 645 -5.33 15.16 4.77
C MET A 645 -4.57 13.86 4.97
N THR A 646 -5.04 13.03 5.91
CA THR A 646 -4.48 11.70 6.18
C THR A 646 -5.10 10.69 5.22
N ILE A 647 -4.58 10.63 4.00
CA ILE A 647 -5.07 9.80 2.90
C ILE A 647 -3.91 9.36 2.01
N ASN A 648 -3.96 8.15 1.46
CA ASN A 648 -2.90 7.60 0.62
C ASN A 648 -3.41 7.20 -0.77
N GLY A 649 -3.92 5.99 -0.98
CA GLY A 649 -4.37 5.50 -2.28
C GLY A 649 -5.29 6.47 -3.04
N PRO A 650 -6.44 6.88 -2.48
CA PRO A 650 -7.34 7.84 -3.11
C PRO A 650 -6.94 9.32 -2.92
N ALA A 651 -5.70 9.61 -2.53
CA ALA A 651 -5.21 10.97 -2.32
C ALA A 651 -5.48 11.94 -3.48
N PRO A 652 -5.32 11.56 -4.75
CA PRO A 652 -5.63 12.47 -5.86
C PRO A 652 -7.10 12.90 -5.92
N MET A 653 -8.03 12.01 -5.56
CA MET A 653 -9.48 12.32 -5.51
C MET A 653 -9.78 13.34 -4.42
N LEU A 654 -9.32 13.09 -3.19
CA LEU A 654 -9.55 13.99 -2.06
C LEU A 654 -8.83 15.33 -2.24
N LEU A 655 -7.63 15.31 -2.83
CA LEU A 655 -6.90 16.52 -3.21
C LEU A 655 -7.70 17.34 -4.23
N ALA A 656 -8.26 16.70 -5.25
CA ALA A 656 -9.11 17.36 -6.23
C ALA A 656 -10.37 17.96 -5.59
N PHE A 657 -11.03 17.25 -4.68
CA PHE A 657 -12.17 17.80 -3.93
C PHE A 657 -11.79 19.01 -3.11
N PHE A 658 -10.66 18.96 -2.39
CA PHE A 658 -10.15 20.09 -1.61
C PHE A 658 -9.81 21.30 -2.49
N MET A 659 -9.07 21.11 -3.59
CA MET A 659 -8.70 22.20 -4.50
C MET A 659 -9.92 22.85 -5.12
N ASN A 660 -10.92 22.07 -5.55
CA ASN A 660 -12.16 22.60 -6.09
C ASN A 660 -13.00 23.32 -5.03
N ALA A 661 -13.04 22.84 -3.78
CA ALA A 661 -13.69 23.54 -2.69
C ALA A 661 -13.04 24.93 -2.44
N ALA A 662 -11.72 25.01 -2.48
CA ALA A 662 -10.99 26.28 -2.33
C ALA A 662 -11.22 27.23 -3.51
N ILE A 663 -11.24 26.74 -4.75
CA ILE A 663 -11.56 27.53 -5.94
C ILE A 663 -12.98 28.07 -5.85
N ASP A 664 -13.94 27.23 -5.47
CA ASP A 664 -15.33 27.63 -5.36
C ASP A 664 -15.57 28.64 -4.22
N GLN A 665 -14.79 28.58 -3.13
CA GLN A 665 -14.80 29.63 -2.10
C GLN A 665 -14.34 31.00 -2.66
N GLU A 666 -13.30 31.03 -3.48
CA GLU A 666 -12.87 32.28 -4.13
C GLU A 666 -13.92 32.80 -5.13
N CYS A 667 -14.56 31.89 -5.87
CA CYS A 667 -15.69 32.26 -6.75
C CYS A 667 -16.89 32.81 -5.95
N GLU A 668 -17.21 32.17 -4.81
CA GLU A 668 -18.27 32.63 -3.92
C GLU A 668 -17.97 34.02 -3.32
N LYS A 669 -16.73 34.29 -2.89
CA LYS A 669 -16.30 35.62 -2.42
C LYS A 669 -16.52 36.68 -3.49
N TYR A 670 -16.11 36.39 -4.74
CA TYR A 670 -16.31 37.27 -5.87
C TYR A 670 -17.80 37.54 -6.11
N LEU A 671 -18.66 36.51 -6.10
CA LEU A 671 -20.11 36.67 -6.28
C LEU A 671 -20.74 37.49 -5.15
N ARG A 672 -20.32 37.31 -3.90
CA ARG A 672 -20.77 38.10 -2.74
C ARG A 672 -20.37 39.58 -2.89
N GLU A 673 -19.17 39.88 -3.37
CA GLU A 673 -18.69 41.22 -3.66
C GLU A 673 -19.50 41.92 -4.78
N GLN A 674 -20.01 41.15 -5.75
CA GLN A 674 -20.91 41.65 -6.80
C GLN A 674 -22.37 41.80 -6.34
N GLY A 675 -22.66 41.56 -5.05
CA GLY A 675 -23.99 41.72 -4.47
C GLY A 675 -24.91 40.48 -4.58
N THR A 676 -24.39 39.36 -5.06
CA THR A 676 -25.15 38.08 -5.11
C THR A 676 -25.27 37.51 -3.72
N LYS A 677 -26.49 37.48 -3.16
CA LYS A 677 -26.72 36.91 -1.83
C LYS A 677 -26.95 35.42 -1.84
N ASN A 678 -27.65 34.94 -2.85
CA ASN A 678 -27.91 33.48 -3.04
C ASN A 678 -28.01 33.25 -4.54
N LEU A 679 -27.57 32.06 -4.98
CA LEU A 679 -27.91 31.54 -6.31
C LEU A 679 -29.37 31.02 -6.26
N GLU A 680 -30.09 31.12 -7.40
CA GLU A 680 -31.45 30.60 -7.45
C GLU A 680 -31.54 29.14 -6.97
N PRO A 681 -32.61 28.74 -6.26
CA PRO A 681 -32.77 27.38 -5.77
C PRO A 681 -32.78 26.39 -6.94
N ARG A 682 -31.90 25.40 -6.87
CA ARG A 682 -31.73 24.37 -7.92
C ARG A 682 -32.54 23.12 -7.60
N GLY A 683 -33.86 23.24 -7.56
CA GLY A 683 -34.74 22.10 -7.30
C GLY A 683 -34.68 21.56 -5.85
N GLU A 684 -35.65 20.75 -5.49
CA GLU A 684 -35.82 20.23 -4.11
C GLU A 684 -34.68 19.29 -3.66
N ASN A 685 -34.00 18.62 -4.60
CA ASN A 685 -32.94 17.65 -4.35
C ASN A 685 -31.52 18.22 -4.39
N SER A 686 -31.33 19.55 -4.42
CA SER A 686 -30.01 20.15 -4.40
C SER A 686 -29.28 19.86 -3.08
N PRO A 687 -27.95 19.56 -3.10
CA PRO A 687 -27.17 19.36 -1.91
C PRO A 687 -27.29 20.54 -0.93
N LYS A 688 -27.51 20.23 0.35
CA LYS A 688 -27.65 21.24 1.42
C LYS A 688 -26.73 20.87 2.59
N TYR A 689 -26.34 21.87 3.37
CA TYR A 689 -25.72 21.62 4.67
C TYR A 689 -26.82 21.18 5.67
N ASN A 690 -26.63 20.04 6.29
CA ASN A 690 -27.61 19.45 7.20
C ASN A 690 -27.46 19.98 8.63
N GLY A 691 -28.51 20.64 9.13
CA GLY A 691 -28.57 21.22 10.47
C GLY A 691 -28.06 22.65 10.53
N GLU A 692 -27.96 23.18 11.76
CA GLU A 692 -27.52 24.56 12.00
C GLU A 692 -26.02 24.71 11.83
N LEU A 693 -25.61 25.87 11.28
CA LEU A 693 -24.20 26.22 11.18
C LEU A 693 -23.60 26.44 12.58
N PRO A 694 -22.41 25.90 12.85
CA PRO A 694 -21.77 26.10 14.15
C PRO A 694 -21.29 27.54 14.33
N GLN A 695 -21.06 27.95 15.58
CA GLN A 695 -20.45 29.23 15.89
C GLN A 695 -19.11 29.39 15.15
N GLY A 696 -18.92 30.52 14.47
CA GLY A 696 -17.74 30.81 13.68
C GLY A 696 -17.83 30.36 12.22
N ASN A 697 -18.89 29.69 11.80
CA ASN A 697 -19.15 29.35 10.41
C ASN A 697 -20.10 30.41 9.80
N ASP A 698 -19.59 31.20 8.85
CA ASP A 698 -20.33 32.23 8.11
C ASP A 698 -20.97 31.73 6.81
N GLY A 699 -20.93 30.41 6.58
CA GLY A 699 -21.47 29.77 5.39
C GLY A 699 -20.57 29.90 4.14
N LEU A 700 -19.33 30.37 4.26
CA LEU A 700 -18.40 30.41 3.12
C LEU A 700 -18.16 28.97 2.60
N GLY A 701 -18.29 28.79 1.28
CA GLY A 701 -18.16 27.49 0.62
C GLY A 701 -19.48 26.76 0.41
N LEU A 702 -20.61 27.27 0.87
CA LEU A 702 -21.92 26.62 0.73
C LEU A 702 -22.80 27.16 -0.40
N MET A 703 -22.51 28.36 -0.93
CA MET A 703 -23.28 28.97 -2.02
C MET A 703 -23.25 28.12 -3.31
N LEU A 704 -22.15 27.45 -3.56
CA LEU A 704 -21.91 26.65 -4.78
C LEU A 704 -22.12 25.13 -4.57
N LEU A 705 -22.90 24.72 -3.56
CA LEU A 705 -23.28 23.31 -3.44
C LEU A 705 -24.10 22.84 -4.66
N GLY A 706 -23.76 21.67 -5.20
CA GLY A 706 -24.39 21.10 -6.40
C GLY A 706 -23.96 21.76 -7.71
N THR A 707 -22.97 22.67 -7.69
CA THR A 707 -22.40 23.31 -8.87
C THR A 707 -20.94 23.68 -8.62
N SER A 708 -20.33 24.34 -9.62
CA SER A 708 -18.95 24.82 -9.57
C SER A 708 -18.83 26.22 -10.17
N GLY A 709 -17.77 26.94 -9.79
CA GLY A 709 -17.53 28.30 -10.22
C GLY A 709 -17.44 28.49 -11.73
N ASP A 710 -16.91 27.51 -12.46
CA ASP A 710 -16.81 27.51 -13.94
C ASP A 710 -18.17 27.50 -14.65
N LYS A 711 -19.23 27.04 -13.96
CA LYS A 711 -20.60 27.02 -14.48
C LYS A 711 -21.38 28.31 -14.22
N VAL A 712 -20.94 29.12 -13.28
CA VAL A 712 -21.66 30.33 -12.84
C VAL A 712 -20.93 31.62 -13.14
N LEU A 713 -19.64 31.57 -13.51
CA LEU A 713 -18.81 32.70 -13.80
C LEU A 713 -18.30 32.67 -15.25
N PRO A 714 -18.02 33.89 -15.86
CA PRO A 714 -17.30 33.95 -17.11
C PRO A 714 -15.93 33.27 -17.02
N LYS A 715 -15.52 32.59 -18.09
CA LYS A 715 -14.31 31.75 -18.13
C LYS A 715 -13.05 32.53 -17.70
N ASP A 716 -12.88 33.76 -18.16
CA ASP A 716 -11.70 34.57 -17.84
C ASP A 716 -11.65 34.96 -16.35
N VAL A 717 -12.80 35.20 -15.74
CA VAL A 717 -12.93 35.49 -14.29
C VAL A 717 -12.62 34.21 -13.51
N TYR A 718 -13.24 33.10 -13.89
CA TYR A 718 -12.99 31.79 -13.23
C TYR A 718 -11.52 31.39 -13.24
N GLU A 719 -10.83 31.50 -14.41
CA GLU A 719 -9.41 31.11 -14.50
C GLU A 719 -8.49 31.98 -13.62
N LYS A 720 -8.81 33.27 -13.47
CA LYS A 720 -8.09 34.16 -12.53
C LYS A 720 -8.28 33.74 -11.07
N LEU A 721 -9.53 33.47 -10.68
CA LEU A 721 -9.83 33.02 -9.31
C LEU A 721 -9.24 31.66 -9.00
N LYS A 722 -9.29 30.73 -9.95
CA LYS A 722 -8.64 29.43 -9.87
C LYS A 722 -7.12 29.56 -9.64
N ALA A 723 -6.44 30.35 -10.45
CA ALA A 723 -5.00 30.59 -10.30
C ALA A 723 -4.65 31.22 -8.94
N LYS A 724 -5.48 32.18 -8.47
CA LYS A 724 -5.36 32.77 -7.13
C LYS A 724 -5.51 31.72 -6.03
N ALA A 725 -6.55 30.88 -6.10
CA ALA A 725 -6.81 29.86 -5.11
C ALA A 725 -5.67 28.85 -5.05
N LEU A 726 -5.26 28.26 -6.18
CA LEU A 726 -4.21 27.26 -6.25
C LEU A 726 -2.85 27.75 -5.75
N SER A 727 -2.51 29.03 -6.00
CA SER A 727 -1.27 29.62 -5.48
C SER A 727 -1.34 30.01 -3.99
N SER A 728 -2.54 30.07 -3.40
CA SER A 728 -2.76 30.55 -2.03
C SER A 728 -2.97 29.45 -1.01
N VAL A 729 -3.55 28.30 -1.41
CA VAL A 729 -3.86 27.17 -0.51
C VAL A 729 -2.62 26.67 0.22
N ARG A 730 -2.83 26.24 1.46
CA ARG A 730 -1.76 25.71 2.33
C ARG A 730 -2.17 24.38 2.94
N GLY A 731 -1.23 23.45 3.00
CA GLY A 731 -1.51 22.17 3.62
C GLY A 731 -0.62 21.05 3.15
N THR A 732 -1.12 19.84 3.32
CA THR A 732 -0.46 18.61 2.87
C THR A 732 -1.49 17.51 2.60
N VAL A 733 -1.22 16.71 1.61
CA VAL A 733 -1.80 15.38 1.48
C VAL A 733 -0.73 14.36 1.85
N GLN A 734 -1.07 13.35 2.64
CA GLN A 734 -0.07 12.37 3.08
C GLN A 734 0.51 11.60 1.90
N ALA A 735 -0.31 10.90 1.14
CA ALA A 735 -0.02 10.29 -0.16
C ALA A 735 1.32 9.53 -0.27
N ASP A 736 1.87 9.03 0.85
CA ASP A 736 3.12 8.26 0.84
C ASP A 736 2.85 6.78 0.57
N ILE A 737 2.77 6.45 -0.71
CA ILE A 737 2.46 5.11 -1.19
C ILE A 737 3.59 4.09 -0.97
N LEU A 738 4.86 4.54 -0.97
CA LEU A 738 5.99 3.65 -0.70
C LEU A 738 5.95 3.14 0.74
N LYS A 739 5.63 4.02 1.68
CA LYS A 739 5.44 3.66 3.08
C LYS A 739 4.25 2.72 3.27
N GLU A 740 3.17 2.89 2.52
CA GLU A 740 2.00 2.01 2.58
C GLU A 740 2.34 0.58 2.19
N ASP A 741 3.06 0.40 1.09
CA ASP A 741 3.53 -0.90 0.63
C ASP A 741 4.48 -1.55 1.66
N GLN A 742 5.33 -0.76 2.32
CA GLN A 742 6.32 -1.25 3.28
C GLN A 742 5.74 -1.60 4.66
N ALA A 743 4.70 -0.90 5.12
CA ALA A 743 4.33 -0.90 6.53
C ALA A 743 2.84 -1.09 6.86
N GLN A 744 1.93 -0.96 5.91
CA GLN A 744 0.49 -0.93 6.20
C GLN A 744 -0.38 -1.93 5.43
N ASN A 745 0.06 -2.50 4.31
CA ASN A 745 -0.73 -3.37 3.42
C ASN A 745 -2.11 -2.79 3.04
N THR A 746 -2.21 -1.46 2.91
CA THR A 746 -3.45 -0.77 2.55
C THR A 746 -3.46 -0.29 1.10
N CYS A 747 -2.51 -0.75 0.30
CA CYS A 747 -2.38 -0.38 -1.11
C CYS A 747 -3.60 -0.86 -1.91
N ILE A 748 -4.30 0.10 -2.52
CA ILE A 748 -5.41 -0.18 -3.46
C ILE A 748 -4.93 -0.22 -4.91
N PHE A 749 -3.72 0.25 -5.18
CA PHE A 749 -3.08 0.29 -6.49
C PHE A 749 -1.70 -0.35 -6.44
N SER A 750 -1.19 -0.80 -7.60
CA SER A 750 0.22 -1.21 -7.70
C SER A 750 1.16 -0.03 -7.44
N THR A 751 2.36 -0.31 -6.94
CA THR A 751 3.37 0.71 -6.64
C THR A 751 3.72 1.54 -7.88
N GLU A 752 3.81 0.92 -9.06
CA GLU A 752 4.09 1.61 -10.32
C GLU A 752 2.97 2.58 -10.71
N PHE A 753 1.70 2.15 -10.60
CA PHE A 753 0.56 3.01 -10.91
C PHE A 753 0.47 4.18 -9.93
N ALA A 754 0.64 3.89 -8.64
CA ALA A 754 0.60 4.89 -7.60
C ALA A 754 1.70 5.95 -7.75
N LEU A 755 2.94 5.54 -8.12
CA LEU A 755 4.03 6.49 -8.43
C LEU A 755 3.72 7.34 -9.66
N LYS A 756 3.11 6.78 -10.72
CA LYS A 756 2.64 7.57 -11.86
C LYS A 756 1.64 8.63 -11.44
N MET A 757 0.64 8.27 -10.64
CA MET A 757 -0.33 9.22 -10.08
C MET A 757 0.37 10.34 -9.30
N MET A 758 1.34 10.01 -8.44
CA MET A 758 2.09 11.00 -7.68
C MET A 758 2.89 11.93 -8.58
N GLY A 759 3.46 11.40 -9.66
CA GLY A 759 4.12 12.20 -10.68
C GLY A 759 3.16 13.17 -11.37
N ASP A 760 1.96 12.74 -11.72
CA ASP A 760 0.93 13.59 -12.34
C ASP A 760 0.47 14.70 -11.38
N VAL A 761 0.29 14.38 -10.09
CA VAL A 761 -0.01 15.39 -9.06
C VAL A 761 1.10 16.43 -8.95
N GLN A 762 2.36 16.00 -8.96
CA GLN A 762 3.50 16.93 -8.87
C GLN A 762 3.62 17.82 -10.12
N GLU A 763 3.42 17.26 -11.31
CA GLU A 763 3.37 18.06 -12.55
C GLU A 763 2.24 19.11 -12.51
N TYR A 764 1.06 18.73 -12.03
CA TYR A 764 -0.06 19.64 -11.83
C TYR A 764 0.31 20.77 -10.87
N PHE A 765 1.01 20.48 -9.77
CA PHE A 765 1.46 21.50 -8.81
C PHE A 765 2.42 22.50 -9.46
N ILE A 766 3.39 22.01 -10.24
CA ILE A 766 4.35 22.88 -10.96
C ILE A 766 3.60 23.77 -11.95
N GLN A 767 2.75 23.20 -12.80
CA GLN A 767 2.00 23.93 -13.84
C GLN A 767 1.08 25.00 -13.26
N ASN A 768 0.46 24.73 -12.11
CA ASN A 768 -0.49 25.64 -11.46
C ASN A 768 0.13 26.48 -10.31
N LYS A 769 1.46 26.41 -10.14
CA LYS A 769 2.21 27.19 -9.12
C LYS A 769 1.69 26.96 -7.69
N VAL A 770 1.36 25.73 -7.35
CA VAL A 770 0.96 25.32 -5.99
C VAL A 770 2.22 25.23 -5.13
N GLN A 771 2.53 26.28 -4.38
CA GLN A 771 3.81 26.43 -3.67
C GLN A 771 3.76 26.12 -2.18
N ASN A 772 2.61 26.31 -1.54
CA ASN A 772 2.47 26.19 -0.08
C ASN A 772 1.76 24.90 0.35
N PHE A 773 1.72 23.92 -0.54
CA PHE A 773 1.06 22.65 -0.30
C PHE A 773 2.04 21.51 -0.57
N TYR A 774 2.19 20.58 0.39
CA TYR A 774 3.04 19.41 0.21
C TYR A 774 2.29 18.33 -0.56
N SER A 775 2.86 17.88 -1.67
CA SER A 775 2.29 16.85 -2.54
C SER A 775 2.44 15.44 -1.94
N VAL A 776 3.43 15.26 -1.08
CA VAL A 776 3.68 14.03 -0.34
C VAL A 776 4.27 14.35 1.04
N SER A 777 3.84 13.60 2.06
CA SER A 777 4.46 13.58 3.38
C SER A 777 5.14 12.24 3.59
N ILE A 778 6.44 12.20 3.30
CA ILE A 778 7.27 10.98 3.35
C ILE A 778 7.36 10.55 4.80
N SER A 779 6.78 9.38 5.12
CA SER A 779 6.43 9.03 6.49
C SER A 779 7.26 7.89 7.04
N GLY A 780 8.13 8.20 8.01
CA GLY A 780 8.79 7.21 8.87
C GLY A 780 7.92 6.73 10.04
N TYR A 781 6.87 7.47 10.39
CA TYR A 781 6.01 7.13 11.53
C TYR A 781 5.44 5.70 11.42
N HIS A 782 4.80 5.36 10.31
CA HIS A 782 4.21 4.04 10.14
C HIS A 782 5.26 2.92 10.03
N ILE A 783 6.44 3.23 9.50
CA ILE A 783 7.57 2.29 9.47
C ILE A 783 8.00 1.94 10.90
N ALA A 784 8.05 2.94 11.79
CA ALA A 784 8.32 2.73 13.22
C ALA A 784 7.19 1.95 13.90
N GLU A 785 5.92 2.26 13.62
CA GLU A 785 4.75 1.54 14.14
C GLU A 785 4.74 0.06 13.71
N ALA A 786 5.26 -0.24 12.52
CA ALA A 786 5.46 -1.61 12.04
C ALA A 786 6.63 -2.35 12.74
N GLY A 787 7.34 -1.69 13.67
CA GLY A 787 8.38 -2.28 14.50
C GLY A 787 9.83 -1.95 14.11
N ALA A 788 10.04 -0.99 13.21
CA ALA A 788 11.38 -0.55 12.84
C ALA A 788 12.04 0.24 13.98
N ASN A 789 13.33 -0.01 14.20
CA ASN A 789 14.14 0.81 15.11
C ASN A 789 14.45 2.20 14.48
N PRO A 790 14.96 3.19 15.26
CA PRO A 790 15.20 4.54 14.75
C PRO A 790 16.13 4.61 13.52
N ILE A 791 17.14 3.74 13.43
CA ILE A 791 18.07 3.70 12.30
C ILE A 791 17.34 3.21 11.04
N THR A 792 16.58 2.13 11.15
CA THR A 792 15.81 1.55 10.04
C THR A 792 14.69 2.50 9.59
N GLN A 793 14.00 3.15 10.55
CA GLN A 793 13.01 4.19 10.25
C GLN A 793 13.62 5.30 9.38
N LEU A 794 14.76 5.84 9.81
CA LEU A 794 15.44 6.91 9.10
C LEU A 794 15.91 6.47 7.72
N ALA A 795 16.55 5.30 7.62
CA ALA A 795 17.08 4.78 6.36
C ALA A 795 15.96 4.58 5.32
N PHE A 796 14.87 3.93 5.66
CA PHE A 796 13.75 3.72 4.72
C PHE A 796 13.06 5.03 4.35
N THR A 797 12.84 5.93 5.32
CA THR A 797 12.19 7.22 5.04
C THR A 797 13.01 8.07 4.07
N LEU A 798 14.33 8.17 4.26
CA LEU A 798 15.19 8.91 3.33
C LEU A 798 15.29 8.21 1.97
N SER A 799 15.38 6.88 1.94
CA SER A 799 15.38 6.11 0.68
C SER A 799 14.09 6.34 -0.12
N ASN A 800 12.93 6.37 0.54
CA ASN A 800 11.67 6.72 -0.11
C ASN A 800 11.71 8.14 -0.67
N GLY A 801 12.24 9.10 0.10
CA GLY A 801 12.42 10.48 -0.37
C GLY A 801 13.29 10.57 -1.62
N PHE A 802 14.43 9.88 -1.63
CA PHE A 802 15.31 9.84 -2.79
C PHE A 802 14.67 9.14 -3.99
N THR A 803 13.85 8.11 -3.76
CA THR A 803 13.07 7.44 -4.83
C THR A 803 12.08 8.41 -5.49
N TYR A 804 11.35 9.21 -4.72
CA TYR A 804 10.47 10.25 -5.29
C TYR A 804 11.27 11.28 -6.11
N VAL A 805 12.41 11.73 -5.60
CA VAL A 805 13.28 12.70 -6.31
C VAL A 805 13.75 12.12 -7.65
N GLU A 806 14.34 10.92 -7.64
CA GLU A 806 14.81 10.25 -8.89
C GLU A 806 13.67 10.02 -9.87
N TYR A 807 12.49 9.63 -9.38
CA TYR A 807 11.34 9.42 -10.22
C TYR A 807 10.84 10.72 -10.87
N TYR A 808 10.74 11.81 -10.13
CA TYR A 808 10.32 13.11 -10.67
C TYR A 808 11.35 13.68 -11.67
N LEU A 809 12.65 13.53 -11.38
CA LEU A 809 13.71 13.87 -12.30
C LEU A 809 13.64 13.04 -13.60
N SER A 810 13.33 11.75 -13.51
CA SER A 810 13.18 10.86 -14.68
C SER A 810 12.02 11.26 -15.60
N ARG A 811 11.01 11.98 -15.05
CA ARG A 811 9.91 12.58 -15.81
C ARG A 811 10.24 13.95 -16.42
N GLY A 812 11.47 14.45 -16.22
CA GLY A 812 11.93 15.74 -16.75
C GLY A 812 11.55 16.95 -15.89
N MET A 813 11.08 16.76 -14.66
CA MET A 813 10.84 17.86 -13.73
C MET A 813 12.17 18.41 -13.20
N LYS A 814 12.22 19.73 -12.96
CA LYS A 814 13.40 20.36 -12.35
C LYS A 814 13.29 20.29 -10.83
N ILE A 815 14.41 20.01 -10.17
CA ILE A 815 14.44 19.80 -8.71
C ILE A 815 13.95 21.03 -7.95
N ASP A 816 14.30 22.23 -8.37
CA ASP A 816 13.90 23.47 -7.70
C ASP A 816 12.39 23.75 -7.79
N ASP A 817 11.70 23.14 -8.77
CA ASP A 817 10.27 23.33 -8.96
C ASP A 817 9.45 22.41 -8.02
N PHE A 818 9.98 21.24 -7.58
CA PHE A 818 9.23 20.28 -6.79
C PHE A 818 9.77 20.05 -5.37
N ALA A 819 11.07 20.23 -5.14
CA ALA A 819 11.68 19.95 -3.83
C ALA A 819 10.97 20.66 -2.65
N PRO A 820 10.48 21.91 -2.81
CA PRO A 820 9.71 22.58 -1.74
C PRO A 820 8.37 21.92 -1.40
N ASN A 821 7.83 21.05 -2.28
CA ASN A 821 6.57 20.34 -2.05
C ASN A 821 6.77 18.98 -1.33
N LEU A 822 8.02 18.59 -1.01
CA LEU A 822 8.32 17.39 -0.27
C LEU A 822 8.41 17.69 1.23
N SER A 823 7.79 16.86 2.05
CA SER A 823 7.90 16.93 3.50
C SER A 823 8.20 15.56 4.11
N PHE A 824 8.77 15.57 5.31
CA PHE A 824 9.09 14.36 6.05
C PHE A 824 8.34 14.32 7.37
N PHE A 825 7.99 13.11 7.79
CA PHE A 825 7.31 12.86 9.04
C PHE A 825 7.95 11.67 9.77
N PHE A 826 8.47 11.89 10.98
CA PHE A 826 9.14 10.86 11.78
C PHE A 826 8.37 10.58 13.06
N SER A 827 8.41 9.34 13.55
CA SER A 827 8.07 9.01 14.93
C SER A 827 9.20 9.46 15.85
N ASN A 828 8.84 10.18 16.90
CA ASN A 828 9.76 10.60 17.94
C ASN A 828 9.30 10.01 19.28
N GLY A 829 10.01 9.00 19.78
CA GLY A 829 9.79 8.39 21.08
C GLY A 829 10.60 9.04 22.18
N MET A 830 10.66 8.37 23.33
CA MET A 830 11.41 8.83 24.51
C MET A 830 12.86 8.32 24.55
N ASP A 831 13.23 7.40 23.66
CA ASP A 831 14.59 6.87 23.60
C ASP A 831 15.58 7.95 23.12
N PRO A 832 16.83 7.94 23.59
CA PRO A 832 17.84 8.96 23.26
C PRO A 832 18.08 9.15 21.76
N GLU A 833 17.97 8.08 20.97
CA GLU A 833 18.18 8.09 19.53
C GLU A 833 17.17 9.00 18.79
N TYR A 834 15.95 9.12 19.30
CA TYR A 834 14.95 10.01 18.71
C TYR A 834 15.28 11.49 18.84
N SER A 835 16.09 11.87 19.84
CA SER A 835 16.51 13.27 20.00
C SER A 835 17.39 13.77 18.85
N VAL A 836 18.06 12.86 18.15
CA VAL A 836 19.00 13.19 17.06
C VAL A 836 18.48 12.81 15.67
N ILE A 837 17.35 12.08 15.54
CA ILE A 837 16.88 11.57 14.24
C ILE A 837 16.68 12.68 13.20
N GLY A 838 16.05 13.78 13.58
CA GLY A 838 15.81 14.91 12.69
C GLY A 838 17.11 15.64 12.30
N ARG A 839 18.08 15.69 13.19
CA ARG A 839 19.40 16.29 12.95
C ARG A 839 20.22 15.44 11.97
N VAL A 840 20.22 14.12 12.11
CA VAL A 840 20.89 13.20 11.18
C VAL A 840 20.19 13.22 9.81
N ALA A 841 18.86 13.19 9.79
CA ALA A 841 18.05 13.27 8.57
C ALA A 841 18.41 14.48 7.73
N ARG A 842 18.40 15.69 8.31
CA ARG A 842 18.70 16.91 7.55
C ARG A 842 20.12 16.96 7.00
N ARG A 843 21.11 16.42 7.75
CA ARG A 843 22.51 16.35 7.29
C ARG A 843 22.67 15.45 6.09
N ILE A 844 22.06 14.26 6.11
CA ILE A 844 22.11 13.32 4.97
C ILE A 844 21.35 13.91 3.80
N TRP A 845 20.13 14.40 4.02
CA TRP A 845 19.29 14.99 2.98
C TRP A 845 19.93 16.18 2.31
N ALA A 846 20.45 17.14 3.08
CA ALA A 846 21.08 18.34 2.52
C ALA A 846 22.31 18.01 1.67
N LYS A 847 23.17 17.06 2.11
CA LYS A 847 24.35 16.63 1.35
C LYS A 847 23.94 15.89 0.07
N ALA A 848 22.94 15.02 0.14
CA ALA A 848 22.43 14.30 -1.03
C ALA A 848 21.80 15.24 -2.06
N MET A 849 21.00 16.22 -1.61
CA MET A 849 20.35 17.18 -2.53
C MET A 849 21.32 18.20 -3.15
N LYS A 850 22.52 18.34 -2.61
CA LYS A 850 23.57 19.18 -3.19
C LYS A 850 24.30 18.49 -4.36
N LEU A 851 24.21 17.19 -4.46
CA LEU A 851 24.78 16.37 -5.52
C LEU A 851 24.03 16.55 -6.84
#